data_9a270672393b62e834019d52c17fcbae
#
_entry.id   9a270672393b62e834019d52c17fcbae
#
_cell.length_a   1.000
_cell.length_b   1.000
_cell.length_c   1.000
_cell.angle_alpha   90.00
_cell.angle_beta   90.00
_cell.angle_gamma   90.00
#
_symmetry.space_group_name_H-M   'P 1'
#
loop_
_entity.id
_entity.type
_entity.pdbx_description
1 polymer ?
#
loop_
_entity_poly.entity_id
_entity_poly.type
_entity_poly.pdbx_seq_one_letter_code
_entity_poly.pdbx_strand_id
1 'polypeptide(L)'
;MKPICKFLLAPALFCLGGVAPIFAQMSPLLPSEKAPLSDRYVAYQIEAKYDAKNHSLDAAETLTWTNYTGQPQDHLPFHLYLNAFQPKSTFTREGYIGGNRDVKIGAKWEDRKFGEDVIKSFEVVGMGDLTGNLRFIHPDDDNAEDKTVLEVQLPRPVAPNEKITFKILFHDQFPEVVARSGYKRDFLLAGQWFPKIGVWWKNAWNCHQYHATTEFFADFGTFDVKVTVPSHYNVGATGVQVAENTNADGTKTVEYKAEDVHDFAWTTDPSTKIVEDTVTISSGTVKIRLIMQPGHMASAPRYMDALKGTMKKFDEWIGPYPYSQITVVDPPHGGGPAGGMEYPTFITADTTWWMWDGLKVPEVVVEHEFGHQYWYGMVATNEFEEAWLDEGINQYTECKIMDALYGRDVDFLNTRVATAGERGVDHAVYLGLADLDPITRYGWKFIDSNSYSGITYSKTALMLLTLEHIIGEQKVREAQHVYFERYRFKHPTGDDFMNTVNEVAGQNLDWYWNQAVRGTQILDYRILSASSDRADWADKNAPKREKKGETEYISSVVVHRKGDFIMPVTLEAKFDDGETVRDSWDGVDRWHRYTWQKKAKLVSAEIDPDHAIWLDHDVFNNSWLHDGDGHATGKIAGYWMVATQWFAQFLSWLA
;
A
#
# COMPACT_ATOMS: atom_id res chain seq x y z
N MET A 1 67.87 -17.81 -53.03
CA MET A 1 68.11 -18.83 -52.03
C MET A 1 67.80 -18.22 -50.66
N LYS A 2 66.68 -18.56 -50.08
CA LYS A 2 66.33 -18.20 -48.72
C LYS A 2 65.88 -19.48 -48.00
N PRO A 3 66.28 -19.72 -46.74
CA PRO A 3 65.95 -20.97 -46.05
C PRO A 3 64.56 -20.90 -45.45
N ILE A 4 63.91 -22.05 -45.47
CA ILE A 4 62.55 -22.32 -44.91
C ILE A 4 62.73 -22.63 -43.42
N CYS A 5 62.10 -21.85 -42.60
CA CYS A 5 62.01 -22.10 -41.16
C CYS A 5 60.78 -23.00 -40.89
N LYS A 6 61.01 -24.18 -40.33
CA LYS A 6 59.92 -25.08 -39.85
C LYS A 6 59.51 -24.65 -38.43
N PHE A 7 58.27 -24.27 -38.27
CA PHE A 7 57.60 -24.12 -36.96
C PHE A 7 57.04 -25.44 -36.47
N LEU A 8 57.50 -25.92 -35.34
CA LEU A 8 56.88 -27.01 -34.58
C LEU A 8 55.68 -26.47 -33.79
N LEU A 9 54.48 -26.96 -34.08
CA LEU A 9 53.32 -26.76 -33.25
C LEU A 9 53.36 -27.79 -32.07
N ALA A 10 53.42 -27.27 -30.85
CA ALA A 10 53.10 -28.05 -29.65
C ALA A 10 51.60 -27.92 -29.34
N PRO A 11 50.88 -29.00 -28.96
CA PRO A 11 49.48 -28.90 -28.58
C PRO A 11 49.38 -28.32 -27.19
N ALA A 12 48.74 -27.16 -27.06
CA ALA A 12 48.33 -26.61 -25.78
C ALA A 12 47.07 -27.37 -25.27
N LEU A 13 47.24 -28.11 -24.18
CA LEU A 13 46.12 -28.69 -23.44
C LEU A 13 45.38 -27.55 -22.74
N PHE A 14 44.22 -27.19 -23.24
CA PHE A 14 43.28 -26.35 -22.50
C PHE A 14 42.59 -27.20 -21.44
N CYS A 15 42.98 -27.07 -20.19
CA CYS A 15 42.18 -27.46 -19.05
C CYS A 15 40.97 -26.52 -18.98
N LEU A 16 39.80 -26.98 -19.39
CA LEU A 16 38.51 -26.37 -19.04
C LEU A 16 38.28 -26.61 -17.56
N GLY A 17 38.88 -25.79 -16.72
CA GLY A 17 38.44 -25.63 -15.34
C GLY A 17 37.10 -24.87 -15.40
N GLY A 18 36.00 -25.54 -15.09
CA GLY A 18 34.74 -24.89 -14.85
C GLY A 18 34.89 -23.89 -13.70
N VAL A 19 34.88 -22.60 -14.04
CA VAL A 19 34.74 -21.54 -13.04
C VAL A 19 33.30 -21.60 -12.56
N ALA A 20 33.09 -22.26 -11.41
CA ALA A 20 31.84 -22.06 -10.69
C ALA A 20 31.68 -20.54 -10.46
N PRO A 21 30.50 -19.97 -10.72
CA PRO A 21 30.30 -18.55 -10.41
C PRO A 21 30.54 -18.36 -8.92
N ILE A 22 31.59 -17.61 -8.57
CA ILE A 22 31.79 -17.13 -7.21
C ILE A 22 30.69 -16.08 -7.01
N PHE A 23 29.53 -16.49 -6.47
CA PHE A 23 28.61 -15.55 -5.88
C PHE A 23 29.35 -14.93 -4.71
N ALA A 24 29.79 -13.66 -4.85
CA ALA A 24 30.17 -12.89 -3.70
C ALA A 24 28.96 -12.93 -2.77
N GLN A 25 29.11 -13.53 -1.60
CA GLN A 25 28.01 -13.76 -0.66
C GLN A 25 27.45 -12.39 -0.23
N MET A 26 26.34 -12.01 -0.86
CA MET A 26 25.64 -10.77 -0.52
C MET A 26 25.03 -10.91 0.87
N SER A 27 25.28 -9.95 1.76
CA SER A 27 24.58 -9.87 3.04
C SER A 27 23.14 -9.39 2.82
N PRO A 28 22.15 -9.91 3.52
CA PRO A 28 20.78 -9.37 3.48
C PRO A 28 20.70 -7.89 3.84
N LEU A 29 21.53 -7.44 4.79
CA LEU A 29 21.59 -6.05 5.24
C LEU A 29 22.79 -5.33 4.60
N LEU A 30 22.64 -4.02 4.44
CA LEU A 30 23.73 -3.15 4.01
C LEU A 30 24.86 -3.11 5.07
N PRO A 31 26.13 -2.91 4.67
CA PRO A 31 27.26 -2.90 5.61
C PRO A 31 27.23 -1.77 6.66
N SER A 32 26.45 -0.71 6.42
CA SER A 32 26.21 0.38 7.38
C SER A 32 25.38 -0.06 8.58
N GLU A 33 24.56 -1.09 8.40
CA GLU A 33 23.63 -1.55 9.40
C GLU A 33 24.27 -2.50 10.40
N LYS A 34 23.93 -2.32 11.67
CA LYS A 34 24.38 -3.20 12.75
C LYS A 34 23.24 -4.14 13.13
N ALA A 35 23.29 -5.36 12.59
CA ALA A 35 22.36 -6.41 13.00
C ALA A 35 22.55 -6.82 14.47
N PRO A 36 21.49 -7.24 15.19
CA PRO A 36 20.09 -7.28 14.74
C PRO A 36 19.40 -5.89 14.77
N LEU A 37 18.51 -5.65 13.81
CA LEU A 37 17.67 -4.44 13.77
C LEU A 37 16.37 -4.63 14.57
N SER A 38 15.91 -5.88 14.68
CA SER A 38 14.72 -6.30 15.44
C SER A 38 15.12 -7.26 16.57
N ASP A 39 14.17 -7.57 17.45
CA ASP A 39 14.38 -8.55 18.53
C ASP A 39 14.46 -10.00 18.03
N ARG A 40 14.09 -10.27 16.77
CA ARG A 40 14.16 -11.58 16.10
C ARG A 40 13.56 -12.70 16.94
N TYR A 41 12.27 -12.57 17.28
CA TYR A 41 11.57 -13.59 18.09
C TYR A 41 11.40 -14.92 17.37
N VAL A 42 11.47 -14.92 16.06
CA VAL A 42 11.33 -16.11 15.19
C VAL A 42 12.56 -16.33 14.31
N ALA A 43 12.88 -17.59 14.05
CA ALA A 43 13.90 -17.98 13.08
C ALA A 43 13.37 -19.20 12.29
N TYR A 44 13.15 -19.00 11.00
CA TYR A 44 12.66 -20.01 10.07
C TYR A 44 13.78 -20.56 9.23
N GLN A 45 13.87 -21.89 9.15
CA GLN A 45 14.68 -22.63 8.18
C GLN A 45 13.72 -23.53 7.40
N ILE A 46 13.60 -23.32 6.09
CA ILE A 46 12.61 -24.02 5.26
C ILE A 46 13.30 -24.64 4.05
N GLU A 47 13.06 -25.92 3.82
CA GLU A 47 13.44 -26.62 2.59
C GLU A 47 12.19 -27.05 1.86
N ALA A 48 11.94 -26.47 0.66
CA ALA A 48 10.75 -26.70 -0.14
C ALA A 48 11.10 -27.29 -1.51
N LYS A 49 10.33 -28.26 -1.96
CA LYS A 49 10.41 -28.83 -3.30
C LYS A 49 9.11 -28.64 -4.05
N TYR A 50 9.16 -27.85 -5.10
CA TYR A 50 8.01 -27.52 -5.94
C TYR A 50 7.79 -28.54 -7.06
N ASP A 51 6.57 -29.03 -7.18
CA ASP A 51 6.09 -29.80 -8.33
C ASP A 51 5.36 -28.87 -9.31
N ALA A 52 6.09 -28.42 -10.35
CA ALA A 52 5.56 -27.50 -11.35
C ALA A 52 4.43 -28.09 -12.20
N LYS A 53 4.27 -29.42 -12.24
CA LYS A 53 3.19 -30.05 -12.98
C LYS A 53 1.86 -30.02 -12.21
N ASN A 54 1.94 -30.21 -10.91
CA ASN A 54 0.77 -30.29 -10.03
C ASN A 54 0.52 -28.97 -9.28
N HIS A 55 1.42 -27.97 -9.40
CA HIS A 55 1.38 -26.70 -8.69
C HIS A 55 1.28 -26.90 -7.16
N SER A 56 2.07 -27.82 -6.65
CA SER A 56 2.13 -28.17 -5.24
C SER A 56 3.57 -28.17 -4.75
N LEU A 57 3.76 -28.10 -3.45
CA LEU A 57 5.07 -28.29 -2.85
C LEU A 57 5.00 -29.21 -1.62
N ASP A 58 6.10 -29.91 -1.37
CA ASP A 58 6.38 -30.55 -0.09
C ASP A 58 7.50 -29.78 0.61
N ALA A 59 7.34 -29.50 1.89
CA ALA A 59 8.32 -28.73 2.64
C ALA A 59 8.59 -29.27 4.05
N ALA A 60 9.80 -28.99 4.50
CA ALA A 60 10.24 -29.19 5.88
C ALA A 60 10.64 -27.83 6.47
N GLU A 61 9.98 -27.44 7.54
CA GLU A 61 10.23 -26.23 8.29
C GLU A 61 10.83 -26.56 9.64
N THR A 62 11.84 -25.80 10.03
CA THR A 62 12.34 -25.70 11.41
C THR A 62 12.14 -24.28 11.89
N LEU A 63 11.17 -24.07 12.75
CA LEU A 63 10.89 -22.80 13.40
C LEU A 63 11.47 -22.81 14.80
N THR A 64 12.28 -21.82 15.15
CA THR A 64 12.65 -21.52 16.53
C THR A 64 11.97 -20.23 16.98
N TRP A 65 11.13 -20.31 18.01
CA TRP A 65 10.41 -19.20 18.62
C TRP A 65 10.93 -18.93 20.02
N THR A 66 11.08 -17.65 20.37
CA THR A 66 11.43 -17.19 21.71
C THR A 66 10.18 -16.68 22.39
N ASN A 67 9.83 -17.22 23.55
CA ASN A 67 8.68 -16.70 24.30
C ASN A 67 8.98 -15.29 24.87
N TYR A 68 8.54 -14.27 24.15
CA TYR A 68 8.67 -12.86 24.53
C TYR A 68 7.41 -12.32 25.25
N THR A 69 6.40 -13.16 25.48
CA THR A 69 5.09 -12.73 26.00
C THR A 69 5.11 -12.27 27.45
N GLY A 70 6.21 -12.54 28.16
CA GLY A 70 6.35 -12.23 29.58
C GLY A 70 5.62 -13.20 30.51
N GLN A 71 4.92 -14.20 29.96
CA GLN A 71 4.19 -15.22 30.73
C GLN A 71 4.34 -16.63 30.12
N PRO A 72 4.13 -17.71 30.89
CA PRO A 72 4.19 -19.06 30.33
C PRO A 72 3.11 -19.28 29.27
N GLN A 73 3.46 -19.94 28.16
CA GLN A 73 2.58 -20.24 27.03
C GLN A 73 2.53 -21.73 26.76
N ASP A 74 1.35 -22.32 26.68
CA ASP A 74 1.12 -23.73 26.34
C ASP A 74 0.12 -23.96 25.20
N HIS A 75 -0.48 -22.88 24.70
CA HIS A 75 -1.30 -22.84 23.49
C HIS A 75 -0.68 -21.85 22.51
N LEU A 76 -0.26 -22.34 21.35
CA LEU A 76 0.42 -21.55 20.34
C LEU A 76 -0.36 -21.60 19.03
N PRO A 77 -0.90 -20.49 18.54
CA PRO A 77 -1.61 -20.42 17.27
C PRO A 77 -0.66 -20.23 16.10
N PHE A 78 -1.04 -20.80 14.96
CA PHE A 78 -0.34 -20.70 13.68
C PHE A 78 -1.33 -20.32 12.58
N HIS A 79 -0.93 -19.45 11.68
CA HIS A 79 -1.64 -19.21 10.43
C HIS A 79 -1.30 -20.29 9.39
N LEU A 80 -2.33 -20.79 8.71
CA LEU A 80 -2.28 -21.62 7.51
C LEU A 80 -3.08 -20.91 6.41
N TYR A 81 -2.50 -19.86 5.84
CA TYR A 81 -3.23 -18.91 4.99
C TYR A 81 -3.80 -19.54 3.71
N LEU A 82 -3.13 -20.53 3.09
CA LEU A 82 -3.63 -21.19 1.88
C LEU A 82 -4.96 -21.90 2.11
N ASN A 83 -5.29 -22.26 3.35
CA ASN A 83 -6.59 -22.82 3.72
C ASN A 83 -7.77 -21.84 3.56
N ALA A 84 -7.49 -20.54 3.40
CA ALA A 84 -8.50 -19.54 3.05
C ALA A 84 -9.15 -19.85 1.69
N PHE A 85 -8.41 -20.50 0.79
CA PHE A 85 -8.90 -20.85 -0.55
C PHE A 85 -9.65 -22.20 -0.57
N GLN A 86 -10.03 -22.71 0.60
CA GLN A 86 -10.92 -23.87 0.73
C GLN A 86 -12.40 -23.47 0.51
N PRO A 87 -13.23 -24.38 -0.02
CA PRO A 87 -14.67 -24.17 -0.06
C PRO A 87 -15.23 -23.90 1.35
N LYS A 88 -16.03 -22.85 1.49
CA LYS A 88 -16.70 -22.46 2.74
C LYS A 88 -15.78 -21.93 3.84
N SER A 89 -14.51 -21.64 3.58
CA SER A 89 -13.70 -20.85 4.50
C SER A 89 -14.35 -19.49 4.78
N THR A 90 -13.94 -18.80 5.81
CA THR A 90 -14.40 -17.44 6.11
C THR A 90 -14.12 -16.51 4.94
N PHE A 91 -12.91 -16.56 4.37
CA PHE A 91 -12.53 -15.79 3.17
C PHE A 91 -13.49 -16.02 1.99
N THR A 92 -13.77 -17.30 1.63
CA THR A 92 -14.63 -17.58 0.48
C THR A 92 -16.09 -17.22 0.70
N ARG A 93 -16.60 -17.32 1.94
CA ARG A 93 -17.96 -16.87 2.29
C ARG A 93 -18.10 -15.35 2.20
N GLU A 94 -17.16 -14.62 2.79
CA GLU A 94 -17.15 -13.16 2.75
C GLU A 94 -16.97 -12.63 1.32
N GLY A 95 -16.03 -13.19 0.57
CA GLY A 95 -15.81 -12.84 -0.82
C GLY A 95 -17.00 -13.11 -1.74
N TYR A 96 -17.83 -14.09 -1.40
CA TYR A 96 -19.10 -14.34 -2.10
C TYR A 96 -20.16 -13.27 -1.79
N ILE A 97 -20.22 -12.80 -0.55
CA ILE A 97 -21.23 -11.83 -0.08
C ILE A 97 -20.84 -10.41 -0.44
N GLY A 98 -19.68 -9.96 0.02
CA GLY A 98 -19.21 -8.56 -0.08
C GLY A 98 -18.16 -8.31 -1.18
N GLY A 99 -17.72 -9.35 -1.87
CA GLY A 99 -16.54 -9.31 -2.74
C GLY A 99 -15.24 -9.35 -1.92
N ASN A 100 -14.12 -9.54 -2.60
CA ASN A 100 -12.81 -9.26 -2.06
C ASN A 100 -12.11 -8.22 -2.94
N ARG A 101 -10.92 -7.78 -2.54
CA ARG A 101 -10.17 -6.71 -3.22
C ARG A 101 -9.90 -7.03 -4.70
N ASP A 102 -9.62 -8.28 -5.04
CA ASP A 102 -9.07 -8.66 -6.35
C ASP A 102 -10.01 -9.51 -7.19
N VAL A 103 -10.84 -10.34 -6.56
CA VAL A 103 -11.64 -11.33 -7.27
C VAL A 103 -13.06 -11.40 -6.72
N LYS A 104 -14.04 -11.25 -7.59
CA LYS A 104 -15.42 -11.54 -7.23
C LYS A 104 -15.60 -13.05 -7.14
N ILE A 105 -15.71 -13.58 -5.94
CA ILE A 105 -16.01 -14.99 -5.70
C ILE A 105 -17.46 -15.23 -6.08
N GLY A 106 -17.67 -15.94 -7.18
CA GLY A 106 -19.00 -16.28 -7.67
C GLY A 106 -19.45 -17.67 -7.25
N ALA A 107 -20.73 -17.98 -7.43
CA ALA A 107 -21.30 -19.30 -7.16
C ALA A 107 -20.68 -20.46 -7.97
N LYS A 108 -19.83 -20.16 -8.94
CA LYS A 108 -19.07 -21.11 -9.76
C LYS A 108 -17.57 -20.95 -9.51
N TRP A 109 -17.16 -20.97 -8.25
CA TRP A 109 -15.76 -21.08 -7.92
C TRP A 109 -15.24 -22.42 -8.42
N GLU A 110 -14.28 -22.40 -9.33
CA GLU A 110 -13.77 -23.61 -9.98
C GLU A 110 -12.76 -24.34 -9.07
N ASP A 111 -12.73 -25.67 -9.11
CA ASP A 111 -11.82 -26.49 -8.27
C ASP A 111 -10.34 -26.06 -8.35
N ARG A 112 -9.88 -25.58 -9.51
CA ARG A 112 -8.51 -25.07 -9.71
C ARG A 112 -8.18 -23.83 -8.90
N LYS A 113 -9.18 -23.16 -8.33
CA LYS A 113 -9.01 -21.98 -7.47
C LYS A 113 -8.96 -22.35 -5.99
N PHE A 114 -9.07 -23.62 -5.67
CA PHE A 114 -8.88 -24.08 -4.31
C PHE A 114 -7.41 -24.34 -4.04
N GLY A 115 -6.98 -23.93 -2.85
CA GLY A 115 -5.68 -24.18 -2.29
C GLY A 115 -5.79 -24.77 -0.91
N GLU A 116 -4.75 -25.39 -0.43
CA GLU A 116 -4.69 -25.90 0.95
C GLU A 116 -3.26 -26.00 1.44
N ASP A 117 -3.11 -25.93 2.74
CA ASP A 117 -1.91 -26.24 3.49
C ASP A 117 -2.24 -27.37 4.47
N VAL A 118 -1.52 -28.49 4.34
CA VAL A 118 -1.75 -29.71 5.10
C VAL A 118 -0.54 -30.06 5.94
N ILE A 119 -0.65 -29.98 7.25
CA ILE A 119 0.39 -30.45 8.17
C ILE A 119 0.47 -31.97 8.14
N LYS A 120 1.62 -32.51 7.75
CA LYS A 120 1.91 -33.97 7.70
C LYS A 120 2.48 -34.48 9.03
N SER A 121 3.34 -33.64 9.68
CA SER A 121 3.83 -33.91 11.03
C SER A 121 4.18 -32.63 11.74
N PHE A 122 4.02 -32.62 13.05
CA PHE A 122 4.33 -31.48 13.90
C PHE A 122 5.08 -31.97 15.15
N GLU A 123 6.40 -31.87 15.13
CA GLU A 123 7.28 -32.27 16.24
C GLU A 123 7.75 -31.03 17.01
N VAL A 124 7.78 -31.13 18.32
CA VAL A 124 8.41 -30.12 19.18
C VAL A 124 9.65 -30.76 19.80
N VAL A 125 10.81 -30.14 19.59
CA VAL A 125 12.09 -30.65 20.10
C VAL A 125 12.06 -30.74 21.61
N GLY A 126 12.28 -31.93 22.15
CA GLY A 126 12.21 -32.23 23.58
C GLY A 126 10.81 -32.49 24.16
N MET A 127 9.76 -32.42 23.32
CA MET A 127 8.37 -32.77 23.71
C MET A 127 7.79 -33.90 22.86
N GLY A 128 8.37 -34.18 21.67
CA GLY A 128 7.97 -35.26 20.78
C GLY A 128 6.98 -34.83 19.70
N ASP A 129 6.33 -35.83 19.08
CA ASP A 129 5.32 -35.62 18.03
C ASP A 129 4.00 -35.15 18.65
N LEU A 130 3.55 -33.97 18.24
CA LEU A 130 2.31 -33.34 18.66
C LEU A 130 1.28 -33.21 17.52
N THR A 131 1.45 -33.94 16.43
CA THR A 131 0.52 -33.93 15.29
C THR A 131 -0.93 -34.22 15.73
N GLY A 132 -1.11 -35.11 16.71
CA GLY A 132 -2.42 -35.40 17.30
C GLY A 132 -2.98 -34.34 18.25
N ASN A 133 -2.20 -33.32 18.61
CA ASN A 133 -2.59 -32.25 19.51
C ASN A 133 -3.01 -30.97 18.76
N LEU A 134 -2.99 -31.01 17.43
CA LEU A 134 -3.36 -29.88 16.57
C LEU A 134 -4.89 -29.76 16.51
N ARG A 135 -5.38 -28.55 16.58
CA ARG A 135 -6.80 -28.23 16.38
C ARG A 135 -6.99 -26.94 15.65
N PHE A 136 -7.97 -26.84 14.76
CA PHE A 136 -8.38 -25.59 14.18
C PHE A 136 -9.21 -24.79 15.18
N ILE A 137 -8.94 -23.48 15.25
CA ILE A 137 -9.67 -22.54 16.09
C ILE A 137 -10.26 -21.42 15.22
N HIS A 138 -11.30 -20.76 15.74
CA HIS A 138 -12.08 -19.76 14.98
C HIS A 138 -12.25 -18.52 15.85
N PRO A 139 -11.19 -17.68 15.98
CA PRO A 139 -11.19 -16.57 16.90
C PRO A 139 -12.16 -15.43 16.55
N ASP A 140 -12.55 -15.31 15.27
CA ASP A 140 -13.30 -14.16 14.76
C ASP A 140 -14.77 -14.45 14.47
N ASP A 141 -15.09 -15.70 14.14
CA ASP A 141 -16.44 -16.16 13.82
C ASP A 141 -16.65 -17.63 14.24
N ASP A 142 -17.87 -18.13 14.13
CA ASP A 142 -18.21 -19.54 14.46
C ASP A 142 -18.10 -20.47 13.24
N ASN A 143 -17.28 -20.14 12.23
CA ASN A 143 -17.17 -20.93 11.01
C ASN A 143 -16.29 -22.17 11.19
N ALA A 144 -16.87 -23.28 11.62
CA ALA A 144 -16.18 -24.55 11.79
C ALA A 144 -15.55 -25.16 10.51
N GLU A 145 -15.87 -24.64 9.33
CA GLU A 145 -15.26 -25.05 8.05
C GLU A 145 -13.96 -24.29 7.75
N ASP A 146 -13.66 -23.22 8.48
CA ASP A 146 -12.42 -22.47 8.34
C ASP A 146 -11.26 -23.25 8.96
N LYS A 147 -10.11 -23.22 8.26
CA LYS A 147 -8.89 -23.91 8.68
C LYS A 147 -7.66 -23.01 8.59
N THR A 148 -7.87 -21.72 8.63
CA THR A 148 -6.79 -20.75 8.48
C THR A 148 -6.01 -20.51 9.77
N VAL A 149 -6.58 -20.87 10.93
CA VAL A 149 -5.88 -20.79 12.23
C VAL A 149 -5.81 -22.17 12.87
N LEU A 150 -4.57 -22.63 13.06
CA LEU A 150 -4.23 -23.86 13.73
C LEU A 150 -3.66 -23.57 15.12
N GLU A 151 -4.08 -24.29 16.15
CA GLU A 151 -3.50 -24.20 17.49
C GLU A 151 -2.85 -25.51 17.88
N VAL A 152 -1.66 -25.46 18.45
CA VAL A 152 -1.00 -26.59 19.11
C VAL A 152 -1.06 -26.40 20.63
N GLN A 153 -1.52 -27.45 21.33
CA GLN A 153 -1.40 -27.53 22.77
C GLN A 153 -0.14 -28.29 23.17
N LEU A 154 0.74 -27.61 23.92
CA LEU A 154 1.99 -28.18 24.39
C LEU A 154 1.77 -29.03 25.65
N PRO A 155 2.55 -30.10 25.86
CA PRO A 155 2.52 -30.93 27.07
C PRO A 155 2.97 -30.18 28.35
N ARG A 156 3.73 -29.10 28.20
CA ARG A 156 4.13 -28.16 29.24
C ARG A 156 4.21 -26.75 28.69
N PRO A 157 3.98 -25.74 29.56
CA PRO A 157 4.21 -24.36 29.16
C PRO A 157 5.68 -24.07 28.82
N VAL A 158 5.89 -23.16 27.86
CA VAL A 158 7.18 -22.52 27.55
C VAL A 158 7.31 -21.30 28.45
N ALA A 159 8.36 -21.25 29.24
CA ALA A 159 8.60 -20.15 30.17
C ALA A 159 8.99 -18.84 29.45
N PRO A 160 8.80 -17.66 30.06
CA PRO A 160 9.28 -16.41 29.47
C PRO A 160 10.77 -16.46 29.12
N ASN A 161 11.12 -15.98 27.93
CA ASN A 161 12.47 -16.01 27.33
C ASN A 161 13.02 -17.41 27.01
N GLU A 162 12.25 -18.47 27.23
CA GLU A 162 12.60 -19.82 26.76
C GLU A 162 12.47 -19.89 25.24
N LYS A 163 13.40 -20.60 24.60
CA LYS A 163 13.33 -20.91 23.17
C LYS A 163 12.78 -22.30 22.97
N ILE A 164 11.87 -22.43 22.03
CA ILE A 164 11.30 -23.70 21.61
C ILE A 164 11.49 -23.86 20.09
N THR A 165 11.73 -25.11 19.67
CA THR A 165 11.94 -25.41 18.24
C THR A 165 10.91 -26.42 17.78
N PHE A 166 10.23 -26.07 16.69
CA PHE A 166 9.27 -26.89 15.97
C PHE A 166 9.92 -27.47 14.72
N LYS A 167 9.55 -28.69 14.38
CA LYS A 167 9.85 -29.30 13.08
C LYS A 167 8.53 -29.70 12.45
N ILE A 168 8.22 -29.06 11.35
CA ILE A 168 6.93 -29.20 10.68
C ILE A 168 7.17 -29.74 9.28
N LEU A 169 6.49 -30.85 8.93
CA LEU A 169 6.40 -31.31 7.55
C LEU A 169 5.01 -30.94 7.03
N PHE A 170 4.95 -30.27 5.91
CA PHE A 170 3.69 -29.83 5.33
C PHE A 170 3.66 -29.99 3.82
N HIS A 171 2.47 -29.93 3.26
CA HIS A 171 2.19 -30.01 1.84
C HIS A 171 1.21 -28.91 1.45
N ASP A 172 1.59 -28.12 0.43
CA ASP A 172 0.74 -27.09 -0.14
C ASP A 172 0.23 -27.49 -1.51
N GLN A 173 -1.04 -27.25 -1.73
CA GLN A 173 -1.63 -27.15 -3.05
C GLN A 173 -1.93 -25.70 -3.35
N PHE A 174 -1.27 -25.13 -4.36
CA PHE A 174 -1.53 -23.76 -4.76
C PHE A 174 -2.80 -23.65 -5.61
N PRO A 175 -3.64 -22.62 -5.40
CA PRO A 175 -4.75 -22.30 -6.27
C PRO A 175 -4.25 -21.69 -7.61
N GLU A 176 -5.09 -21.66 -8.65
CA GLU A 176 -4.90 -20.66 -9.69
C GLU A 176 -4.99 -19.28 -9.05
N VAL A 177 -4.05 -18.39 -9.35
CA VAL A 177 -3.78 -17.19 -8.59
C VAL A 177 -5.04 -16.44 -8.11
N VAL A 178 -5.07 -16.18 -6.81
CA VAL A 178 -6.11 -15.44 -6.09
C VAL A 178 -5.47 -14.82 -4.84
N ALA A 179 -5.87 -13.62 -4.50
CA ALA A 179 -5.47 -12.94 -3.26
C ALA A 179 -3.98 -13.18 -2.89
N ARG A 180 -3.07 -12.66 -3.66
CA ARG A 180 -1.62 -12.63 -3.41
C ARG A 180 -0.89 -13.99 -3.50
N SER A 181 -1.54 -15.07 -3.88
CA SER A 181 -0.87 -16.38 -3.96
C SER A 181 -1.45 -17.24 -5.09
N GLY A 182 -0.62 -18.13 -5.63
CA GLY A 182 -1.05 -19.12 -6.59
C GLY A 182 -0.29 -19.11 -7.90
N TYR A 183 -0.77 -19.93 -8.83
CA TYR A 183 -0.13 -20.12 -10.13
C TYR A 183 -0.96 -19.55 -11.30
N LYS A 184 -0.25 -19.22 -12.37
CA LYS A 184 -0.86 -18.93 -13.68
C LYS A 184 0.01 -19.52 -14.78
N ARG A 185 -0.43 -20.63 -15.39
CA ARG A 185 0.41 -21.45 -16.29
C ARG A 185 1.68 -21.92 -15.54
N ASP A 186 2.87 -21.59 -16.05
CA ASP A 186 4.15 -21.95 -15.41
C ASP A 186 4.62 -20.97 -14.33
N PHE A 187 3.98 -19.81 -14.23
CA PHE A 187 4.25 -18.82 -13.18
C PHE A 187 3.65 -19.30 -11.85
N LEU A 188 4.41 -19.14 -10.78
CA LEU A 188 3.96 -19.27 -9.40
C LEU A 188 4.38 -18.05 -8.59
N LEU A 189 3.48 -17.51 -7.79
CA LEU A 189 3.76 -16.69 -6.64
C LEU A 189 3.37 -17.45 -5.37
N ALA A 190 4.34 -17.77 -4.54
CA ALA A 190 4.13 -18.40 -3.25
C ALA A 190 4.21 -17.30 -2.16
N GLY A 191 3.07 -16.69 -1.88
CA GLY A 191 2.86 -15.81 -0.75
C GLY A 191 2.13 -16.55 0.35
N GLN A 192 2.46 -16.28 1.62
CA GLN A 192 1.77 -16.87 2.78
C GLN A 192 1.66 -18.41 2.75
N TRP A 193 2.74 -19.07 2.33
CA TRP A 193 2.78 -20.47 1.92
C TRP A 193 3.30 -21.43 3.00
N PHE A 194 3.75 -20.95 4.14
CA PHE A 194 4.29 -21.78 5.21
C PHE A 194 3.54 -21.56 6.53
N PRO A 195 3.49 -22.56 7.42
CA PRO A 195 2.89 -22.42 8.75
C PRO A 195 3.57 -21.30 9.54
N LYS A 196 2.87 -20.24 9.86
CA LYS A 196 3.41 -19.02 10.47
C LYS A 196 2.85 -18.87 11.88
N ILE A 197 3.74 -18.81 12.91
CA ILE A 197 3.29 -18.58 14.29
C ILE A 197 2.62 -17.22 14.43
N GLY A 198 1.53 -17.15 15.21
CA GLY A 198 0.82 -15.91 15.52
C GLY A 198 1.66 -14.93 16.32
N VAL A 199 1.23 -13.66 16.35
CA VAL A 199 1.89 -12.58 17.08
C VAL A 199 1.26 -12.41 18.46
N TRP A 200 2.08 -12.21 19.47
CA TRP A 200 1.62 -11.79 20.79
C TRP A 200 1.58 -10.26 20.83
N TRP A 201 0.37 -9.70 20.86
CA TRP A 201 0.16 -8.25 20.79
C TRP A 201 -0.91 -7.81 21.78
N LYS A 202 -0.74 -6.68 22.42
CA LYS A 202 -1.67 -6.15 23.44
C LYS A 202 -2.02 -7.19 24.54
N ASN A 203 -1.03 -7.99 24.98
CA ASN A 203 -1.15 -9.04 26.00
C ASN A 203 -2.08 -10.22 25.64
N ALA A 204 -2.26 -10.51 24.37
CA ALA A 204 -2.99 -11.67 23.87
C ALA A 204 -2.36 -12.18 22.57
N TRP A 205 -2.66 -13.44 22.21
CA TRP A 205 -2.39 -13.91 20.84
C TRP A 205 -3.31 -13.17 19.88
N ASN A 206 -2.71 -12.52 18.90
CA ASN A 206 -3.39 -11.91 17.76
C ASN A 206 -3.12 -12.81 16.55
N CYS A 207 -4.07 -13.66 16.24
CA CYS A 207 -3.98 -14.63 15.17
C CYS A 207 -5.39 -14.83 14.59
N HIS A 208 -5.80 -13.88 13.76
CA HIS A 208 -7.12 -13.83 13.14
C HIS A 208 -7.27 -14.87 12.04
N GLN A 209 -8.50 -15.29 11.75
CA GLN A 209 -8.80 -16.01 10.52
C GLN A 209 -8.47 -15.12 9.32
N TYR A 210 -8.18 -15.74 8.15
CA TYR A 210 -7.94 -14.92 6.97
C TYR A 210 -9.27 -14.52 6.34
N HIS A 211 -9.51 -13.22 6.27
CA HIS A 211 -10.74 -12.61 5.77
C HIS A 211 -10.58 -12.06 4.35
N ALA A 212 -11.71 -11.83 3.65
CA ALA A 212 -11.70 -11.37 2.26
C ALA A 212 -11.13 -9.96 2.06
N THR A 213 -11.08 -9.15 3.11
CA THR A 213 -10.61 -7.75 3.11
C THR A 213 -9.53 -7.49 4.16
N THR A 214 -8.70 -8.50 4.48
CA THR A 214 -7.54 -8.33 5.36
C THR A 214 -6.25 -8.63 4.62
N GLU A 215 -5.16 -8.17 5.18
CA GLU A 215 -3.79 -8.54 4.84
C GLU A 215 -3.21 -9.41 5.96
N PHE A 216 -1.99 -9.17 6.43
CA PHE A 216 -1.23 -10.11 7.24
C PHE A 216 -0.68 -9.46 8.51
N PHE A 217 -0.20 -10.28 9.44
CA PHE A 217 0.48 -9.81 10.65
C PHE A 217 1.43 -10.88 11.16
N ALA A 218 2.72 -10.55 11.35
CA ALA A 218 3.72 -11.50 11.79
C ALA A 218 4.90 -10.81 12.50
N ASP A 219 5.62 -11.58 13.34
CA ASP A 219 6.82 -11.12 14.07
C ASP A 219 8.06 -11.06 13.18
N PHE A 220 8.95 -10.11 13.47
CA PHE A 220 10.27 -10.02 12.84
C PHE A 220 11.18 -11.17 13.22
N GLY A 221 11.96 -11.64 12.23
CA GLY A 221 12.91 -12.71 12.43
C GLY A 221 13.92 -12.86 11.32
N THR A 222 14.42 -14.09 11.21
CA THR A 222 15.37 -14.50 10.18
C THR A 222 14.82 -15.66 9.38
N PHE A 223 15.14 -15.68 8.08
CA PHE A 223 14.73 -16.74 7.16
C PHE A 223 15.96 -17.29 6.42
N ASP A 224 16.07 -18.62 6.39
CA ASP A 224 17.01 -19.39 5.58
C ASP A 224 16.20 -20.39 4.77
N VAL A 225 15.95 -20.07 3.50
CA VAL A 225 14.98 -20.82 2.68
C VAL A 225 15.64 -21.39 1.45
N LYS A 226 15.50 -22.69 1.27
CA LYS A 226 15.92 -23.44 0.09
C LYS A 226 14.72 -23.86 -0.72
N VAL A 227 14.66 -23.43 -1.97
CA VAL A 227 13.61 -23.78 -2.91
C VAL A 227 14.18 -24.62 -4.03
N THR A 228 13.64 -25.82 -4.23
CA THR A 228 13.99 -26.72 -5.34
C THR A 228 12.93 -26.64 -6.42
N VAL A 229 13.35 -26.25 -7.64
CA VAL A 229 12.49 -26.07 -8.83
C VAL A 229 13.11 -26.76 -10.05
N PRO A 230 12.38 -26.96 -11.17
CA PRO A 230 13.00 -27.38 -12.42
C PRO A 230 14.16 -26.45 -12.83
N SER A 231 15.26 -27.00 -13.32
CA SER A 231 16.52 -26.26 -13.49
C SER A 231 16.44 -25.03 -14.42
N HIS A 232 15.47 -25.02 -15.34
CA HIS A 232 15.25 -23.93 -16.30
C HIS A 232 14.31 -22.83 -15.80
N TYR A 233 13.78 -22.93 -14.58
CA TYR A 233 12.93 -21.90 -13.98
C TYR A 233 13.78 -20.80 -13.34
N ASN A 234 13.41 -19.54 -13.56
CA ASN A 234 13.95 -18.43 -12.77
C ASN A 234 13.30 -18.38 -11.40
N VAL A 235 14.04 -17.96 -10.39
CA VAL A 235 13.54 -17.81 -9.02
C VAL A 235 13.83 -16.41 -8.52
N GLY A 236 12.87 -15.81 -7.84
CA GLY A 236 13.01 -14.60 -7.05
C GLY A 236 12.36 -14.79 -5.69
N ALA A 237 12.91 -14.16 -4.65
CA ALA A 237 12.38 -14.29 -3.30
C ALA A 237 12.73 -13.08 -2.43
N THR A 238 12.08 -13.00 -1.27
CA THR A 238 12.47 -12.16 -0.15
C THR A 238 13.94 -12.38 0.22
N GLY A 239 14.66 -11.30 0.52
CA GLY A 239 16.08 -11.34 0.90
C GLY A 239 17.02 -11.45 -0.29
N VAL A 240 18.14 -12.12 -0.10
CA VAL A 240 19.23 -12.26 -1.07
C VAL A 240 19.55 -13.71 -1.38
N GLN A 241 19.80 -13.99 -2.64
CA GLN A 241 20.27 -15.31 -3.07
C GLN A 241 21.72 -15.54 -2.62
N VAL A 242 21.95 -16.59 -1.86
CA VAL A 242 23.28 -16.93 -1.33
C VAL A 242 23.91 -18.17 -1.98
N ALA A 243 23.08 -19.07 -2.55
CA ALA A 243 23.57 -20.25 -3.28
C ALA A 243 22.57 -20.68 -4.38
N GLU A 244 23.11 -21.36 -5.40
CA GLU A 244 22.37 -22.09 -6.41
C GLU A 244 23.13 -23.37 -6.79
N ASN A 245 22.47 -24.52 -6.69
CA ASN A 245 23.06 -25.82 -6.98
C ASN A 245 22.17 -26.59 -7.97
N THR A 246 22.75 -27.01 -9.07
CA THR A 246 22.06 -27.91 -10.03
C THR A 246 22.08 -29.35 -9.51
N ASN A 247 20.93 -29.99 -9.49
CA ASN A 247 20.75 -31.36 -9.04
C ASN A 247 20.81 -32.36 -10.21
N ALA A 248 21.12 -33.61 -9.92
CA ALA A 248 21.26 -34.64 -10.93
C ALA A 248 19.91 -35.11 -11.54
N ASP A 249 18.78 -34.77 -10.89
CA ASP A 249 17.42 -35.10 -11.32
C ASP A 249 16.78 -34.05 -12.29
N GLY A 250 17.56 -33.08 -12.78
CA GLY A 250 17.09 -32.02 -13.66
C GLY A 250 16.44 -30.84 -12.95
N THR A 251 16.53 -30.80 -11.63
CA THR A 251 16.12 -29.66 -10.81
C THR A 251 17.32 -28.79 -10.43
N LYS A 252 17.05 -27.64 -9.81
CA LYS A 252 18.04 -26.85 -9.08
C LYS A 252 17.48 -26.43 -7.73
N THR A 253 18.37 -26.26 -6.76
CA THR A 253 18.06 -25.75 -5.44
C THR A 253 18.70 -24.37 -5.29
N VAL A 254 17.88 -23.37 -4.96
CA VAL A 254 18.29 -21.98 -4.74
C VAL A 254 18.10 -21.67 -3.26
N GLU A 255 19.10 -21.08 -2.62
CA GLU A 255 19.07 -20.70 -1.21
C GLU A 255 19.00 -19.18 -1.08
N TYR A 256 18.03 -18.71 -0.30
CA TYR A 256 17.83 -17.30 0.04
C TYR A 256 17.95 -17.08 1.54
N LYS A 257 18.49 -15.93 1.92
CA LYS A 257 18.53 -15.48 3.32
C LYS A 257 17.90 -14.09 3.45
N ALA A 258 17.11 -13.93 4.49
CA ALA A 258 16.57 -12.64 4.89
C ALA A 258 16.72 -12.46 6.41
N GLU A 259 16.97 -11.24 6.82
CA GLU A 259 17.18 -10.86 8.21
C GLU A 259 16.32 -9.64 8.55
N ASP A 260 15.76 -9.63 9.77
CA ASP A 260 14.93 -8.54 10.28
C ASP A 260 13.72 -8.25 9.38
N VAL A 261 13.09 -9.32 8.91
CA VAL A 261 11.84 -9.31 8.14
C VAL A 261 10.78 -10.17 8.83
N HIS A 262 9.51 -9.92 8.55
CA HIS A 262 8.39 -10.62 9.17
C HIS A 262 7.68 -11.61 8.24
N ASP A 263 8.09 -11.68 6.98
CA ASP A 263 7.52 -12.60 5.99
C ASP A 263 8.55 -13.05 4.97
N PHE A 264 8.23 -14.12 4.23
CA PHE A 264 9.06 -14.65 3.15
C PHE A 264 8.18 -15.15 2.00
N ALA A 265 8.23 -14.46 0.87
CA ALA A 265 7.60 -14.90 -0.36
C ALA A 265 8.61 -15.21 -1.46
N TRP A 266 8.20 -16.01 -2.44
CA TRP A 266 9.02 -16.32 -3.60
C TRP A 266 8.18 -16.55 -4.85
N THR A 267 8.81 -16.42 -6.00
CA THR A 267 8.20 -16.65 -7.32
C THR A 267 9.09 -17.52 -8.17
N THR A 268 8.48 -18.22 -9.11
CA THR A 268 9.21 -18.95 -10.15
C THR A 268 8.45 -18.96 -11.47
N ASP A 269 9.19 -18.83 -12.57
CA ASP A 269 8.66 -18.85 -13.94
C ASP A 269 9.81 -19.09 -14.94
N PRO A 270 9.68 -20.03 -15.89
CA PRO A 270 10.73 -20.30 -16.87
C PRO A 270 10.88 -19.22 -17.95
N SER A 271 9.87 -18.38 -18.15
CA SER A 271 9.80 -17.43 -19.27
C SER A 271 10.35 -16.04 -18.94
N THR A 272 10.43 -15.66 -17.69
CA THR A 272 10.77 -14.30 -17.25
C THR A 272 12.19 -13.86 -17.66
N LYS A 273 12.35 -12.54 -17.76
CA LYS A 273 13.64 -11.87 -17.96
C LYS A 273 14.02 -11.09 -16.72
N ILE A 274 15.29 -11.15 -16.36
CA ILE A 274 15.83 -10.43 -15.20
C ILE A 274 16.53 -9.17 -15.70
N VAL A 275 16.16 -8.02 -15.14
CA VAL A 275 16.82 -6.72 -15.34
C VAL A 275 17.36 -6.27 -13.99
N GLU A 276 18.67 -5.98 -13.93
CA GLU A 276 19.31 -5.58 -12.69
C GLU A 276 19.91 -4.19 -12.83
N ASP A 277 19.84 -3.42 -11.75
CA ASP A 277 20.49 -2.12 -11.63
C ASP A 277 20.76 -1.84 -10.14
N THR A 278 21.24 -0.67 -9.82
CA THR A 278 21.53 -0.24 -8.44
C THR A 278 21.07 1.18 -8.20
N VAL A 279 20.79 1.49 -6.94
CA VAL A 279 20.58 2.85 -6.46
C VAL A 279 21.45 3.10 -5.24
N THR A 280 22.06 4.28 -5.14
CA THR A 280 22.81 4.71 -3.96
C THR A 280 21.94 5.67 -3.16
N ILE A 281 21.77 5.36 -1.89
CA ILE A 281 21.05 6.09 -0.86
C ILE A 281 21.95 6.30 0.35
N SER A 282 21.48 6.95 1.42
CA SER A 282 22.31 7.29 2.59
C SER A 282 22.93 6.07 3.28
N SER A 283 22.19 4.95 3.34
CA SER A 283 22.63 3.69 3.96
C SER A 283 23.61 2.88 3.07
N GLY A 284 23.71 3.17 1.77
CA GLY A 284 24.62 2.45 0.87
C GLY A 284 24.05 2.24 -0.53
N THR A 285 24.57 1.24 -1.24
CA THR A 285 24.12 0.88 -2.58
C THR A 285 23.22 -0.34 -2.51
N VAL A 286 21.97 -0.16 -2.91
CA VAL A 286 20.94 -1.20 -2.96
C VAL A 286 20.88 -1.78 -4.37
N LYS A 287 20.86 -3.10 -4.48
CA LYS A 287 20.64 -3.83 -5.73
C LYS A 287 19.13 -3.87 -6.04
N ILE A 288 18.76 -3.50 -7.26
CA ILE A 288 17.40 -3.63 -7.78
C ILE A 288 17.36 -4.80 -8.77
N ARG A 289 16.40 -5.68 -8.60
CA ARG A 289 16.19 -6.82 -9.47
C ARG A 289 14.74 -6.86 -9.95
N LEU A 290 14.51 -6.60 -11.24
CA LEU A 290 13.20 -6.73 -11.87
C LEU A 290 13.08 -8.11 -12.53
N ILE A 291 12.03 -8.86 -12.20
CA ILE A 291 11.69 -10.15 -12.82
C ILE A 291 10.48 -9.90 -13.71
N MET A 292 10.73 -9.70 -15.02
CA MET A 292 9.77 -9.19 -15.97
C MET A 292 9.25 -10.27 -16.92
N GLN A 293 7.95 -10.23 -17.20
CA GLN A 293 7.40 -11.01 -18.31
C GLN A 293 7.94 -10.53 -19.66
N PRO A 294 8.23 -11.44 -20.62
CA PRO A 294 8.79 -11.04 -21.91
C PRO A 294 7.95 -10.01 -22.68
N GLY A 295 6.62 -10.09 -22.55
CA GLY A 295 5.68 -9.15 -23.17
C GLY A 295 5.67 -7.76 -22.56
N HIS A 296 6.20 -7.61 -21.33
CA HIS A 296 6.16 -6.35 -20.55
C HIS A 296 7.52 -5.64 -20.47
N MET A 297 8.54 -6.16 -21.14
CA MET A 297 9.91 -5.60 -21.08
C MET A 297 10.00 -4.11 -21.44
N ALA A 298 9.06 -3.59 -22.22
CA ALA A 298 9.01 -2.16 -22.54
C ALA A 298 8.73 -1.28 -21.29
N SER A 299 8.11 -1.82 -20.26
CA SER A 299 7.81 -1.12 -19.00
C SER A 299 8.97 -1.17 -17.99
N ALA A 300 9.99 -2.01 -18.20
CA ALA A 300 11.10 -2.15 -17.26
C ALA A 300 11.84 -0.82 -16.94
N PRO A 301 12.08 0.11 -17.89
CA PRO A 301 12.67 1.40 -17.57
C PRO A 301 11.76 2.24 -16.63
N ARG A 302 10.44 2.23 -16.86
CA ARG A 302 9.48 2.95 -16.02
C ARG A 302 9.52 2.47 -14.57
N TYR A 303 9.48 1.15 -14.36
CA TYR A 303 9.61 0.54 -13.04
C TYR A 303 10.94 0.89 -12.38
N MET A 304 12.04 0.82 -13.13
CA MET A 304 13.37 1.11 -12.61
C MET A 304 13.51 2.58 -12.18
N ASP A 305 13.02 3.51 -12.98
CA ASP A 305 13.12 4.95 -12.72
C ASP A 305 12.21 5.36 -11.56
N ALA A 306 10.97 4.87 -11.54
CA ALA A 306 10.03 5.08 -10.43
C ALA A 306 10.62 4.59 -9.11
N LEU A 307 11.03 3.33 -9.06
CA LEU A 307 11.61 2.74 -7.86
C LEU A 307 12.84 3.50 -7.35
N LYS A 308 13.76 3.90 -8.23
CA LYS A 308 14.94 4.70 -7.84
C LYS A 308 14.56 6.08 -7.31
N GLY A 309 13.54 6.70 -7.91
CA GLY A 309 13.00 7.98 -7.47
C GLY A 309 12.41 7.88 -6.07
N THR A 310 11.54 6.90 -5.89
CA THR A 310 10.86 6.60 -4.62
C THR A 310 11.85 6.27 -3.51
N MET A 311 12.81 5.38 -3.75
CA MET A 311 13.83 5.02 -2.77
C MET A 311 14.61 6.24 -2.27
N LYS A 312 14.96 7.18 -3.17
CA LYS A 312 15.66 8.41 -2.78
C LYS A 312 14.77 9.34 -1.96
N LYS A 313 13.46 9.40 -2.27
CA LYS A 313 12.52 10.24 -1.53
C LYS A 313 12.22 9.70 -0.14
N PHE A 314 12.04 8.40 0.00
CA PHE A 314 11.92 7.76 1.31
C PHE A 314 13.19 7.96 2.16
N ASP A 315 14.38 7.78 1.57
CA ASP A 315 15.66 8.03 2.25
C ASP A 315 15.80 9.49 2.72
N GLU A 316 15.36 10.45 1.89
CA GLU A 316 15.40 11.88 2.20
C GLU A 316 14.37 12.30 3.26
N TRP A 317 13.15 11.74 3.23
CA TRP A 317 12.02 12.24 4.00
C TRP A 317 11.71 11.43 5.25
N ILE A 318 11.90 10.11 5.18
CA ILE A 318 11.48 9.16 6.22
C ILE A 318 12.68 8.58 6.94
N GLY A 319 13.64 7.99 6.20
CA GLY A 319 14.82 7.39 6.79
C GLY A 319 15.49 6.36 5.89
N PRO A 320 16.60 5.76 6.34
CA PRO A 320 17.40 4.85 5.52
C PRO A 320 16.71 3.50 5.30
N TYR A 321 16.80 2.97 4.07
CA TYR A 321 16.45 1.59 3.74
C TYR A 321 17.63 0.67 4.09
N PRO A 322 17.47 -0.33 4.97
CA PRO A 322 18.59 -1.09 5.53
C PRO A 322 19.01 -2.30 4.70
N TYR A 323 18.15 -2.75 3.78
CA TYR A 323 18.36 -4.00 3.04
C TYR A 323 19.22 -3.78 1.79
N SER A 324 20.03 -4.80 1.46
CA SER A 324 20.99 -4.72 0.34
C SER A 324 20.36 -4.94 -1.04
N GLN A 325 19.12 -5.45 -1.10
CA GLN A 325 18.40 -5.75 -2.34
C GLN A 325 16.92 -5.45 -2.22
N ILE A 326 16.30 -5.13 -3.35
CA ILE A 326 14.86 -5.15 -3.58
C ILE A 326 14.57 -5.89 -4.88
N THR A 327 13.60 -6.81 -4.86
CA THR A 327 13.13 -7.56 -6.03
C THR A 327 11.72 -7.11 -6.39
N VAL A 328 11.48 -6.80 -7.65
CA VAL A 328 10.15 -6.46 -8.21
C VAL A 328 9.74 -7.54 -9.18
N VAL A 329 8.57 -8.11 -8.99
CA VAL A 329 8.02 -9.16 -9.86
C VAL A 329 6.86 -8.61 -10.68
N ASP A 330 6.90 -8.88 -11.97
CA ASP A 330 5.83 -8.56 -12.91
C ASP A 330 5.03 -9.82 -13.21
N PRO A 331 3.78 -9.95 -12.72
CA PRO A 331 2.93 -11.11 -12.97
C PRO A 331 2.53 -11.25 -14.45
N PRO A 332 2.26 -12.49 -14.94
CA PRO A 332 1.85 -12.69 -16.31
C PRO A 332 0.42 -12.21 -16.58
N HIS A 333 0.10 -12.00 -17.84
CA HIS A 333 -1.28 -11.67 -18.25
C HIS A 333 -2.30 -12.68 -17.70
N GLY A 334 -3.31 -12.16 -17.01
CA GLY A 334 -4.32 -12.93 -16.28
C GLY A 334 -3.85 -13.44 -14.91
N GLY A 335 -2.67 -13.01 -14.45
CA GLY A 335 -2.14 -13.20 -13.11
C GLY A 335 -2.29 -11.95 -12.22
N GLY A 336 -3.14 -10.98 -12.60
CA GLY A 336 -3.33 -9.72 -11.87
C GLY A 336 -3.53 -9.85 -10.35
N PRO A 337 -4.27 -10.87 -9.84
CA PRO A 337 -4.39 -11.05 -8.39
C PRO A 337 -3.07 -11.38 -7.65
N ALA A 338 -1.96 -11.61 -8.36
CA ALA A 338 -0.61 -11.71 -7.80
C ALA A 338 0.14 -10.36 -7.80
N GLY A 339 -0.40 -9.32 -8.43
CA GLY A 339 0.18 -7.97 -8.44
C GLY A 339 -0.25 -7.15 -7.23
N GLY A 340 0.46 -6.06 -6.98
CA GLY A 340 0.13 -5.18 -5.86
C GLY A 340 0.32 -5.86 -4.51
N MET A 341 1.58 -6.28 -4.19
CA MET A 341 1.90 -6.92 -2.91
C MET A 341 3.32 -6.59 -2.45
N GLU A 342 3.44 -6.33 -1.18
CA GLU A 342 4.52 -5.65 -0.51
C GLU A 342 5.42 -6.55 0.36
N TYR A 343 5.64 -7.81 0.02
CA TYR A 343 6.50 -8.68 0.83
C TYR A 343 7.87 -8.02 1.12
N PRO A 344 8.45 -8.21 2.30
CA PRO A 344 9.72 -7.58 2.65
C PRO A 344 10.80 -7.86 1.61
N THR A 345 11.40 -6.81 1.06
CA THR A 345 12.43 -6.85 0.00
C THR A 345 12.01 -7.54 -1.31
N PHE A 346 10.70 -7.80 -1.47
CA PHE A 346 10.14 -8.53 -2.60
C PHE A 346 8.72 -8.04 -2.87
N ILE A 347 8.54 -7.18 -3.86
CA ILE A 347 7.26 -6.59 -4.20
C ILE A 347 6.75 -7.12 -5.54
N THR A 348 5.44 -7.11 -5.74
CA THR A 348 4.85 -7.48 -7.02
C THR A 348 4.18 -6.28 -7.67
N ALA A 349 4.56 -6.00 -8.91
CA ALA A 349 3.96 -4.94 -9.72
C ALA A 349 2.64 -5.40 -10.35
N ASP A 350 1.88 -4.48 -10.91
CA ASP A 350 0.79 -4.78 -11.83
C ASP A 350 1.11 -4.18 -13.20
N THR A 351 1.15 -5.01 -14.24
CA THR A 351 1.49 -4.55 -15.57
C THR A 351 0.36 -4.73 -16.55
N THR A 352 -0.12 -3.61 -17.06
CA THR A 352 -0.95 -3.60 -18.24
C THR A 352 -0.05 -3.32 -19.46
N TRP A 353 0.21 -4.29 -20.28
CA TRP A 353 1.15 -4.27 -21.41
C TRP A 353 0.92 -3.16 -22.45
N TRP A 354 -0.23 -2.50 -22.43
CA TRP A 354 -0.62 -1.44 -23.38
C TRP A 354 -0.65 -0.03 -22.75
N MET A 355 -0.11 0.15 -21.52
CA MET A 355 -0.16 1.41 -20.81
C MET A 355 0.75 2.45 -21.48
N TRP A 356 0.18 3.55 -21.98
CA TRP A 356 0.96 4.65 -22.58
C TRP A 356 1.60 5.55 -21.52
N ASP A 357 2.65 6.29 -21.90
CA ASP A 357 3.50 7.07 -20.98
C ASP A 357 2.75 8.17 -20.19
N GLY A 358 1.64 8.65 -20.72
CA GLY A 358 0.81 9.69 -20.06
C GLY A 358 -0.07 9.17 -18.91
N LEU A 359 -0.15 7.85 -18.70
CA LEU A 359 -0.88 7.25 -17.60
C LEU A 359 0.12 6.53 -16.69
N LYS A 360 0.20 6.97 -15.42
CA LYS A 360 1.26 6.63 -14.48
C LYS A 360 0.97 5.41 -13.58
N VAL A 361 0.00 4.58 -13.93
CA VAL A 361 -0.34 3.38 -13.13
C VAL A 361 0.85 2.46 -12.84
N PRO A 362 1.76 2.14 -13.79
CA PRO A 362 2.93 1.32 -13.48
C PRO A 362 3.88 1.98 -12.46
N GLU A 363 4.03 3.29 -12.51
CA GLU A 363 4.83 4.06 -11.56
C GLU A 363 4.16 4.06 -10.18
N VAL A 364 2.86 4.41 -10.12
CA VAL A 364 2.04 4.41 -8.91
C VAL A 364 2.16 3.08 -8.16
N VAL A 365 1.90 1.95 -8.83
CA VAL A 365 1.96 0.63 -8.17
C VAL A 365 3.36 0.32 -7.62
N VAL A 366 4.43 0.59 -8.38
CA VAL A 366 5.80 0.33 -7.90
C VAL A 366 6.18 1.24 -6.73
N GLU A 367 5.73 2.50 -6.75
CA GLU A 367 5.95 3.46 -5.67
C GLU A 367 5.18 3.07 -4.41
N HIS A 368 3.92 2.66 -4.57
CA HIS A 368 3.07 2.17 -3.50
C HIS A 368 3.67 0.94 -2.83
N GLU A 369 3.96 -0.12 -3.60
CA GLU A 369 4.51 -1.37 -3.07
C GLU A 369 5.89 -1.18 -2.43
N PHE A 370 6.71 -0.25 -2.96
CA PHE A 370 7.95 0.09 -2.30
C PHE A 370 7.72 0.87 -0.99
N GLY A 371 6.73 1.74 -0.93
CA GLY A 371 6.42 2.51 0.27
C GLY A 371 6.07 1.63 1.46
N HIS A 372 5.43 0.49 1.21
CA HIS A 372 5.19 -0.53 2.20
C HIS A 372 6.46 -1.19 2.77
N GLN A 373 7.63 -1.05 2.16
CA GLN A 373 8.87 -1.47 2.80
C GLN A 373 9.16 -0.66 4.07
N TYR A 374 8.57 0.55 4.19
CA TYR A 374 8.60 1.40 5.38
C TYR A 374 7.36 1.22 6.23
N TRP A 375 6.17 1.44 5.63
CA TRP A 375 4.87 1.31 6.27
C TRP A 375 4.40 -0.13 6.13
N TYR A 376 4.46 -0.93 7.13
CA TYR A 376 4.34 -2.37 7.27
C TYR A 376 5.69 -3.12 7.24
N GLY A 377 6.52 -3.02 6.23
CA GLY A 377 7.77 -3.80 6.12
C GLY A 377 8.74 -3.56 7.28
N MET A 378 8.95 -2.30 7.67
CA MET A 378 9.78 -1.92 8.82
C MET A 378 8.97 -1.43 10.01
N VAL A 379 7.86 -0.74 9.82
CA VAL A 379 6.92 -0.38 10.88
C VAL A 379 5.73 -1.33 10.76
N ALA A 380 5.85 -2.51 11.38
CA ALA A 380 4.94 -3.64 11.15
C ALA A 380 3.63 -3.49 11.95
N THR A 381 2.74 -2.68 11.45
CA THR A 381 1.40 -2.49 11.99
C THR A 381 0.51 -3.72 11.80
N ASN A 382 -0.55 -3.83 12.59
CA ASN A 382 -1.51 -4.93 12.47
C ASN A 382 -2.52 -4.64 11.35
N GLU A 383 -2.33 -5.21 10.19
CA GLU A 383 -3.17 -4.97 9.02
C GLU A 383 -4.59 -5.57 9.16
N PHE A 384 -4.80 -6.51 10.06
CA PHE A 384 -6.15 -6.99 10.36
C PHE A 384 -6.99 -5.92 11.05
N GLU A 385 -6.40 -5.23 12.03
CA GLU A 385 -7.14 -4.32 12.91
C GLU A 385 -6.99 -2.85 12.56
N GLU A 386 -5.85 -2.45 11.98
CA GLU A 386 -5.47 -1.06 11.74
C GLU A 386 -4.83 -0.87 10.35
N ALA A 387 -5.45 -1.43 9.30
CA ALA A 387 -4.95 -1.42 7.92
C ALA A 387 -4.62 -0.01 7.37
N TRP A 388 -5.25 1.03 7.89
CA TRP A 388 -4.99 2.42 7.50
C TRP A 388 -3.58 2.93 7.83
N LEU A 389 -2.91 2.32 8.85
CA LEU A 389 -1.54 2.66 9.22
C LEU A 389 -0.52 2.18 8.20
N ASP A 390 -0.84 1.13 7.50
CA ASP A 390 -0.10 0.59 6.39
C ASP A 390 -0.52 1.29 5.10
N GLU A 391 -1.69 1.01 4.59
CA GLU A 391 -2.19 1.45 3.29
C GLU A 391 -2.39 2.98 3.20
N GLY A 392 -3.00 3.56 4.22
CA GLY A 392 -3.39 4.97 4.16
C GLY A 392 -2.23 5.93 4.37
N ILE A 393 -1.29 5.62 5.27
CA ILE A 393 -0.06 6.42 5.43
C ILE A 393 0.80 6.27 4.18
N ASN A 394 0.83 5.07 3.60
CA ASN A 394 1.53 4.81 2.36
C ASN A 394 0.92 5.58 1.19
N GLN A 395 -0.40 5.53 1.00
CA GLN A 395 -1.12 6.29 -0.04
C GLN A 395 -0.83 7.81 0.05
N TYR A 396 -0.82 8.37 1.27
CA TYR A 396 -0.41 9.77 1.46
C TYR A 396 1.04 10.00 1.04
N THR A 397 1.96 9.10 1.43
CA THR A 397 3.39 9.23 1.12
C THR A 397 3.63 9.11 -0.39
N GLU A 398 2.95 8.19 -1.05
CA GLU A 398 2.91 8.00 -2.50
C GLU A 398 2.44 9.28 -3.20
N CYS A 399 1.27 9.85 -2.84
CA CYS A 399 0.79 11.14 -3.37
C CYS A 399 1.87 12.24 -3.30
N LYS A 400 2.61 12.32 -2.20
CA LYS A 400 3.68 13.32 -2.03
C LYS A 400 4.89 13.04 -2.92
N ILE A 401 5.24 11.77 -3.11
CA ILE A 401 6.37 11.36 -3.96
C ILE A 401 6.00 11.54 -5.43
N MET A 402 4.80 11.14 -5.84
CA MET A 402 4.27 11.36 -7.18
C MET A 402 4.26 12.85 -7.54
N ASP A 403 3.78 13.73 -6.63
CA ASP A 403 3.89 15.18 -6.76
C ASP A 403 5.33 15.63 -7.04
N ALA A 404 6.29 15.11 -6.28
CA ALA A 404 7.69 15.52 -6.36
C ALA A 404 8.42 15.02 -7.61
N LEU A 405 8.04 13.84 -8.13
CA LEU A 405 8.68 13.22 -9.29
C LEU A 405 8.02 13.63 -10.61
N TYR A 406 6.70 13.80 -10.64
CA TYR A 406 5.95 13.98 -11.90
C TYR A 406 5.13 15.28 -11.96
N GLY A 407 4.89 15.94 -10.83
CA GLY A 407 4.16 17.21 -10.72
C GLY A 407 2.69 17.06 -10.35
N ARG A 408 2.27 17.79 -9.32
CA ARG A 408 1.03 17.69 -8.55
C ARG A 408 -0.28 17.47 -9.34
N ASP A 409 -0.43 18.15 -10.48
CA ASP A 409 -1.70 18.13 -11.23
C ASP A 409 -1.68 17.17 -12.44
N VAL A 410 -0.57 16.46 -12.64
CA VAL A 410 -0.28 15.65 -13.84
C VAL A 410 0.39 14.31 -13.49
N ASP A 411 0.56 14.01 -12.23
CA ASP A 411 1.29 12.86 -11.72
C ASP A 411 0.57 11.52 -11.93
N PHE A 412 -0.76 11.53 -12.04
CA PHE A 412 -1.53 10.32 -12.39
C PHE A 412 -1.86 10.24 -13.89
N LEU A 413 -2.37 11.30 -14.47
CA LEU A 413 -2.72 11.39 -15.90
C LEU A 413 -2.19 12.68 -16.52
N ASN A 414 -1.39 12.55 -17.56
CA ASN A 414 -0.84 13.68 -18.32
C ASN A 414 -1.03 13.47 -19.82
N THR A 415 -2.07 14.05 -20.38
CA THR A 415 -2.37 13.99 -21.81
C THR A 415 -2.60 15.39 -22.37
N ARG A 416 -2.67 15.50 -23.70
CA ARG A 416 -2.98 16.79 -24.37
C ARG A 416 -4.41 17.30 -24.10
N VAL A 417 -5.31 16.41 -23.70
CA VAL A 417 -6.75 16.73 -23.56
C VAL A 417 -7.23 16.68 -22.12
N ALA A 418 -6.55 15.97 -21.25
CA ALA A 418 -6.91 15.82 -19.84
C ALA A 418 -5.66 15.61 -18.98
N THR A 419 -5.67 16.20 -17.81
CA THR A 419 -4.71 15.96 -16.74
C THR A 419 -5.45 15.60 -15.46
N ALA A 420 -4.84 14.77 -14.63
CA ALA A 420 -5.33 14.48 -13.29
C ALA A 420 -4.16 14.22 -12.36
N GLY A 421 -4.19 14.81 -11.20
CA GLY A 421 -3.33 14.45 -10.08
C GLY A 421 -3.96 13.34 -9.26
N GLU A 422 -3.12 12.56 -8.61
CA GLU A 422 -3.53 11.43 -7.78
C GLU A 422 -4.48 11.84 -6.66
N ARG A 423 -4.23 12.96 -5.98
CA ARG A 423 -5.13 13.54 -4.95
C ARG A 423 -6.56 13.72 -5.45
N GLY A 424 -6.71 14.13 -6.72
CA GLY A 424 -8.03 14.28 -7.34
C GLY A 424 -8.72 12.94 -7.59
N VAL A 425 -7.96 11.89 -7.88
CA VAL A 425 -8.48 10.52 -8.01
C VAL A 425 -8.94 10.01 -6.65
N ASP A 426 -8.12 10.16 -5.60
CA ASP A 426 -8.49 9.80 -4.23
C ASP A 426 -9.74 10.54 -3.76
N HIS A 427 -9.83 11.85 -4.03
CA HIS A 427 -11.02 12.63 -3.69
C HIS A 427 -12.27 12.09 -4.41
N ALA A 428 -12.16 11.74 -5.68
CA ALA A 428 -13.28 11.18 -6.43
C ALA A 428 -13.74 9.82 -5.86
N VAL A 429 -12.83 8.96 -5.41
CA VAL A 429 -13.14 7.69 -4.73
C VAL A 429 -13.82 7.96 -3.39
N TYR A 430 -13.28 8.87 -2.59
CA TYR A 430 -13.79 9.25 -1.27
C TYR A 430 -15.24 9.73 -1.32
N LEU A 431 -15.65 10.52 -2.33
CA LEU A 431 -16.98 11.14 -2.41
C LEU A 431 -18.15 10.15 -2.31
N GLY A 432 -17.96 8.92 -2.80
CA GLY A 432 -19.01 7.89 -2.75
C GLY A 432 -19.09 7.09 -1.45
N LEU A 433 -18.08 7.24 -0.56
CA LEU A 433 -17.83 6.33 0.57
C LEU A 433 -17.66 7.07 1.90
N ALA A 434 -17.66 8.38 1.89
CA ALA A 434 -17.19 9.27 2.95
C ALA A 434 -17.72 8.98 4.36
N ASP A 435 -19.01 8.56 4.48
CA ASP A 435 -19.73 8.35 5.72
C ASP A 435 -20.02 6.86 6.06
N LEU A 436 -19.53 5.93 5.24
CA LEU A 436 -19.88 4.51 5.41
C LEU A 436 -19.18 3.88 6.63
N ASP A 437 -17.89 4.08 6.75
CA ASP A 437 -17.09 3.44 7.80
C ASP A 437 -16.06 4.42 8.40
N PRO A 438 -15.73 4.30 9.71
CA PRO A 438 -14.59 5.01 10.28
C PRO A 438 -13.26 4.37 9.78
N ILE A 439 -12.19 5.16 9.73
CA ILE A 439 -10.85 4.70 9.31
C ILE A 439 -10.33 3.57 10.23
N THR A 440 -10.63 3.63 11.54
CA THR A 440 -10.17 2.65 12.55
C THR A 440 -11.00 1.35 12.59
N ARG A 441 -11.77 1.07 11.55
CA ARG A 441 -12.50 -0.20 11.51
C ARG A 441 -11.56 -1.37 11.20
N TYR A 442 -11.81 -2.52 11.81
CA TYR A 442 -11.12 -3.77 11.45
C TYR A 442 -11.37 -4.13 10.00
N GLY A 443 -10.36 -4.63 9.29
CA GLY A 443 -10.42 -4.88 7.85
C GLY A 443 -11.65 -5.66 7.41
N TRP A 444 -12.01 -6.74 8.11
CA TRP A 444 -13.18 -7.58 7.78
C TRP A 444 -14.53 -7.03 8.28
N LYS A 445 -14.55 -5.88 8.97
CA LYS A 445 -15.77 -5.25 9.49
C LYS A 445 -16.28 -4.11 8.62
N PHE A 446 -15.55 -3.73 7.57
CA PHE A 446 -16.05 -2.76 6.60
C PHE A 446 -17.32 -3.29 5.90
N ILE A 447 -18.18 -2.40 5.44
CA ILE A 447 -19.47 -2.79 4.83
C ILE A 447 -19.26 -3.67 3.58
N ASP A 448 -18.24 -3.37 2.80
CA ASP A 448 -17.79 -4.15 1.64
C ASP A 448 -16.33 -3.80 1.25
N SER A 449 -15.81 -4.46 0.22
CA SER A 449 -14.45 -4.24 -0.27
C SER A 449 -14.22 -2.84 -0.86
N ASN A 450 -15.24 -2.18 -1.39
CA ASN A 450 -15.11 -0.81 -1.91
C ASN A 450 -14.94 0.18 -0.75
N SER A 451 -15.75 0.01 0.32
CA SER A 451 -15.61 0.81 1.53
C SER A 451 -14.23 0.60 2.17
N TYR A 452 -13.77 -0.65 2.29
CA TYR A 452 -12.42 -0.95 2.77
C TYR A 452 -11.38 -0.16 1.96
N SER A 453 -11.35 -0.32 0.64
CA SER A 453 -10.34 0.34 -0.20
C SER A 453 -10.46 1.87 -0.15
N GLY A 454 -11.64 2.43 -0.35
CA GLY A 454 -11.80 3.89 -0.40
C GLY A 454 -11.57 4.60 0.94
N ILE A 455 -11.86 3.93 2.06
CA ILE A 455 -11.66 4.53 3.40
C ILE A 455 -10.23 4.31 3.88
N THR A 456 -9.69 3.10 3.73
CA THR A 456 -8.36 2.77 4.21
C THR A 456 -7.28 3.53 3.44
N TYR A 457 -7.39 3.62 2.12
CA TYR A 457 -6.45 4.31 1.23
C TYR A 457 -6.82 5.80 1.09
N SER A 458 -7.85 6.10 0.28
CA SER A 458 -8.14 7.46 -0.19
C SER A 458 -8.56 8.40 0.93
N LYS A 459 -9.53 8.03 1.80
CA LYS A 459 -9.95 8.89 2.91
C LYS A 459 -8.80 9.18 3.86
N THR A 460 -7.94 8.19 4.13
CA THR A 460 -6.78 8.35 5.01
C THR A 460 -5.73 9.29 4.39
N ALA A 461 -5.42 9.13 3.11
CA ALA A 461 -4.53 10.06 2.41
C ALA A 461 -5.06 11.49 2.43
N LEU A 462 -6.35 11.70 2.12
CA LEU A 462 -7.00 13.01 2.15
C LEU A 462 -7.06 13.61 3.56
N MET A 463 -7.22 12.76 4.58
CA MET A 463 -7.14 13.16 5.98
C MET A 463 -5.76 13.72 6.31
N LEU A 464 -4.68 13.05 5.91
CA LEU A 464 -3.32 13.54 6.13
C LEU A 464 -2.99 14.79 5.30
N LEU A 465 -3.48 14.88 4.06
CA LEU A 465 -3.39 16.10 3.24
C LEU A 465 -4.14 17.29 3.87
N THR A 466 -5.31 17.03 4.47
CA THR A 466 -6.06 18.07 5.21
C THR A 466 -5.33 18.45 6.51
N LEU A 467 -4.66 17.51 7.16
CA LEU A 467 -3.83 17.76 8.32
C LEU A 467 -2.66 18.71 8.00
N GLU A 468 -2.10 18.64 6.79
CA GLU A 468 -1.10 19.62 6.33
C GLU A 468 -1.62 21.07 6.42
N HIS A 469 -2.89 21.30 6.14
CA HIS A 469 -3.50 22.61 6.28
C HIS A 469 -3.53 23.10 7.75
N ILE A 470 -3.70 22.15 8.69
CA ILE A 470 -3.83 22.48 10.12
C ILE A 470 -2.47 22.74 10.78
N ILE A 471 -1.47 21.89 10.51
CA ILE A 471 -0.17 21.93 11.21
C ILE A 471 1.02 22.29 10.32
N GLY A 472 0.83 22.34 9.01
CA GLY A 472 1.87 22.56 7.99
C GLY A 472 2.48 21.24 7.48
N GLU A 473 2.75 21.18 6.17
CA GLU A 473 3.34 20.01 5.50
C GLU A 473 4.65 19.55 6.16
N GLN A 474 5.52 20.48 6.53
CA GLN A 474 6.80 20.16 7.16
C GLN A 474 6.63 19.37 8.46
N LYS A 475 5.64 19.72 9.29
CA LYS A 475 5.37 19.00 10.54
C LYS A 475 4.76 17.63 10.32
N VAL A 476 3.93 17.45 9.30
CA VAL A 476 3.40 16.11 8.94
C VAL A 476 4.56 15.20 8.53
N ARG A 477 5.46 15.69 7.68
CA ARG A 477 6.67 14.96 7.27
C ARG A 477 7.60 14.65 8.44
N GLU A 478 7.83 15.63 9.31
CA GLU A 478 8.61 15.41 10.54
C GLU A 478 7.98 14.36 11.45
N ALA A 479 6.65 14.37 11.57
CA ALA A 479 5.93 13.37 12.36
C ALA A 479 6.06 11.95 11.75
N GLN A 480 6.02 11.81 10.42
CA GLN A 480 6.28 10.52 9.76
C GLN A 480 7.72 10.03 10.02
N HIS A 481 8.71 10.93 9.91
CA HIS A 481 10.10 10.60 10.22
C HIS A 481 10.27 10.15 11.69
N VAL A 482 9.72 10.91 12.65
CA VAL A 482 9.80 10.58 14.09
C VAL A 482 9.08 9.26 14.39
N TYR A 483 7.93 9.03 13.76
CA TYR A 483 7.17 7.80 13.90
C TYR A 483 7.97 6.61 13.39
N PHE A 484 8.56 6.70 12.19
CA PHE A 484 9.43 5.68 11.62
C PHE A 484 10.64 5.38 12.53
N GLU A 485 11.41 6.39 12.94
CA GLU A 485 12.59 6.20 13.78
C GLU A 485 12.26 5.57 15.16
N ARG A 486 11.08 5.87 15.70
CA ARG A 486 10.63 5.35 17.01
C ARG A 486 10.12 3.92 16.94
N TYR A 487 9.44 3.58 15.85
CA TYR A 487 8.66 2.34 15.75
C TYR A 487 9.15 1.37 14.69
N ARG A 488 10.20 1.67 13.93
CA ARG A 488 10.77 0.69 13.00
C ARG A 488 11.16 -0.58 13.73
N PHE A 489 10.84 -1.73 13.11
CA PHE A 489 10.99 -3.08 13.64
C PHE A 489 10.17 -3.38 14.90
N LYS A 490 9.00 -2.73 15.02
CA LYS A 490 8.02 -2.93 16.09
C LYS A 490 6.61 -2.98 15.53
N HIS A 491 5.63 -3.23 16.42
CA HIS A 491 4.20 -3.28 16.11
C HIS A 491 3.43 -2.14 16.80
N PRO A 492 3.53 -0.89 16.30
CA PRO A 492 2.81 0.23 16.88
C PRO A 492 1.32 0.19 16.54
N THR A 493 0.55 1.04 17.25
CA THR A 493 -0.89 1.24 17.10
C THR A 493 -1.21 2.58 16.43
N GLY A 494 -2.48 2.77 16.04
CA GLY A 494 -2.96 4.06 15.55
C GLY A 494 -2.84 5.17 16.59
N ASP A 495 -3.00 4.85 17.87
CA ASP A 495 -2.77 5.82 18.95
C ASP A 495 -1.30 6.25 19.04
N ASP A 496 -0.35 5.35 18.79
CA ASP A 496 1.08 5.69 18.73
C ASP A 496 1.38 6.68 17.58
N PHE A 497 0.77 6.50 16.42
CA PHE A 497 0.88 7.44 15.31
C PHE A 497 0.28 8.80 15.66
N MET A 498 -0.98 8.84 16.11
CA MET A 498 -1.68 10.08 16.44
C MET A 498 -0.99 10.85 17.57
N ASN A 499 -0.48 10.15 18.58
CA ASN A 499 0.29 10.76 19.67
C ASN A 499 1.63 11.33 19.16
N THR A 500 2.30 10.65 18.25
CA THR A 500 3.54 11.17 17.63
C THR A 500 3.26 12.45 16.84
N VAL A 501 2.18 12.50 16.08
CA VAL A 501 1.75 13.72 15.38
C VAL A 501 1.42 14.85 16.36
N ASN A 502 0.68 14.58 17.43
CA ASN A 502 0.35 15.57 18.48
C ASN A 502 1.63 16.14 19.10
N GLU A 503 2.62 15.29 19.40
CA GLU A 503 3.92 15.68 19.97
C GLU A 503 4.67 16.64 19.03
N VAL A 504 4.84 16.24 17.76
CA VAL A 504 5.56 17.03 16.75
C VAL A 504 4.81 18.33 16.43
N ALA A 505 3.48 18.27 16.35
CA ALA A 505 2.65 19.46 16.16
C ALA A 505 2.76 20.46 17.31
N GLY A 506 3.07 19.98 18.52
CA GLY A 506 3.08 20.77 19.76
C GLY A 506 1.69 21.18 20.22
N GLN A 507 0.65 20.44 19.83
CA GLN A 507 -0.74 20.71 20.17
C GLN A 507 -1.57 19.42 20.20
N ASN A 508 -2.66 19.45 20.95
CA ASN A 508 -3.62 18.34 20.97
C ASN A 508 -4.55 18.43 19.75
N LEU A 509 -4.55 17.37 18.95
CA LEU A 509 -5.38 17.22 17.76
C LEU A 509 -6.52 16.19 17.97
N ASP A 510 -6.86 15.82 19.19
CA ASP A 510 -7.92 14.82 19.46
C ASP A 510 -9.27 15.21 18.86
N TRP A 511 -9.55 16.52 18.77
CA TRP A 511 -10.73 17.06 18.11
C TRP A 511 -10.78 16.66 16.63
N TYR A 512 -9.60 16.60 15.96
CA TYR A 512 -9.45 16.20 14.57
C TYR A 512 -9.54 14.67 14.43
N TRP A 513 -8.75 13.93 15.23
CA TRP A 513 -8.71 12.47 15.19
C TRP A 513 -10.06 11.83 15.46
N ASN A 514 -10.84 12.38 16.41
CA ASN A 514 -12.16 11.85 16.74
C ASN A 514 -13.16 12.00 15.60
N GLN A 515 -13.02 13.01 14.76
CA GLN A 515 -13.91 13.25 13.62
C GLN A 515 -13.42 12.57 12.34
N ALA A 516 -12.12 12.72 12.01
CA ALA A 516 -11.55 12.24 10.75
C ALA A 516 -11.26 10.73 10.77
N VAL A 517 -10.77 10.19 11.89
CA VAL A 517 -10.22 8.83 12.00
C VAL A 517 -11.20 7.89 12.69
N ARG A 518 -11.71 8.28 13.88
CA ARG A 518 -12.58 7.44 14.70
C ARG A 518 -14.06 7.57 14.36
N GLY A 519 -14.44 8.63 13.62
CA GLY A 519 -15.80 8.95 13.24
C GLY A 519 -16.06 8.87 11.74
N THR A 520 -17.31 9.15 11.39
CA THR A 520 -17.79 9.19 9.99
C THR A 520 -18.35 10.57 9.61
N GLN A 521 -17.95 11.61 10.34
CA GLN A 521 -18.43 12.96 10.08
C GLN A 521 -18.00 13.46 8.71
N ILE A 522 -18.93 14.04 7.99
CA ILE A 522 -18.69 14.67 6.69
C ILE A 522 -18.25 16.12 6.88
N LEU A 523 -17.13 16.49 6.27
CA LEU A 523 -16.71 17.85 6.10
C LEU A 523 -17.37 18.41 4.83
N ASP A 524 -18.20 19.44 4.96
CA ASP A 524 -18.87 20.11 3.84
C ASP A 524 -19.24 21.53 4.29
N TYR A 525 -18.51 22.51 3.79
CA TYR A 525 -18.75 23.93 3.97
C TYR A 525 -19.27 24.51 2.67
N ARG A 526 -20.14 25.53 2.74
CA ARG A 526 -20.62 26.18 1.53
C ARG A 526 -20.85 27.67 1.73
N ILE A 527 -20.84 28.42 0.65
CA ILE A 527 -21.40 29.75 0.60
C ILE A 527 -22.90 29.63 0.43
N LEU A 528 -23.65 29.88 1.51
CA LEU A 528 -25.12 29.78 1.49
C LEU A 528 -25.73 30.92 0.70
N SER A 529 -25.21 32.13 0.87
CA SER A 529 -25.64 33.31 0.14
C SER A 529 -24.54 34.37 0.15
N ALA A 530 -24.48 35.16 -0.90
CA ALA A 530 -23.67 36.39 -0.93
C ALA A 530 -24.43 37.49 -1.69
N SER A 531 -24.28 38.72 -1.24
CA SER A 531 -24.86 39.88 -1.89
C SER A 531 -23.98 41.11 -1.73
N SER A 532 -24.20 42.10 -2.60
CA SER A 532 -23.59 43.41 -2.51
C SER A 532 -24.61 44.44 -2.95
N ASP A 533 -25.28 45.06 -1.99
CA ASP A 533 -26.39 45.98 -2.21
C ASP A 533 -25.95 47.41 -1.89
N ARG A 534 -26.54 48.42 -2.55
CA ARG A 534 -26.24 49.81 -2.26
C ARG A 534 -26.62 50.15 -0.83
N ALA A 535 -25.74 50.83 -0.12
CA ALA A 535 -25.96 51.26 1.26
C ALA A 535 -27.10 52.30 1.39
N ASP A 536 -27.37 53.05 0.32
CA ASP A 536 -28.43 54.07 0.22
C ASP A 536 -29.78 53.54 -0.29
N TRP A 537 -29.98 52.19 -0.26
CA TRP A 537 -31.18 51.51 -0.80
C TRP A 537 -32.52 52.07 -0.26
N ALA A 538 -32.52 52.60 0.94
CA ALA A 538 -33.72 53.17 1.57
C ALA A 538 -33.88 54.71 1.30
N ASP A 539 -32.85 55.36 0.73
CA ASP A 539 -32.94 56.79 0.40
C ASP A 539 -33.64 57.03 -0.94
N LYS A 540 -34.83 57.61 -0.88
CA LYS A 540 -35.61 57.97 -2.07
C LYS A 540 -34.94 58.97 -2.99
N ASN A 541 -33.94 59.72 -2.49
CA ASN A 541 -33.18 60.73 -3.23
C ASN A 541 -31.84 60.21 -3.74
N ALA A 542 -31.53 58.95 -3.48
CA ALA A 542 -30.29 58.31 -3.93
C ALA A 542 -30.09 58.46 -5.45
N PRO A 543 -28.86 58.67 -5.94
CA PRO A 543 -28.59 58.70 -7.37
C PRO A 543 -29.03 57.42 -8.06
N LYS A 544 -29.80 57.53 -9.18
CA LYS A 544 -30.32 56.38 -9.92
C LYS A 544 -29.23 55.51 -10.58
N ARG A 545 -28.05 56.10 -10.82
CA ARG A 545 -26.92 55.40 -11.44
C ARG A 545 -25.78 55.25 -10.42
N GLU A 546 -25.28 54.04 -10.36
CA GLU A 546 -24.08 53.73 -9.60
C GLU A 546 -22.85 54.42 -10.23
N LYS A 547 -21.96 54.87 -9.39
CA LYS A 547 -20.67 55.41 -9.81
C LYS A 547 -19.56 54.69 -9.10
N LYS A 548 -18.70 54.01 -9.86
CA LYS A 548 -17.55 53.28 -9.33
C LYS A 548 -16.69 54.16 -8.47
N GLY A 549 -16.36 53.72 -7.25
CA GLY A 549 -15.56 54.44 -6.28
C GLY A 549 -16.27 55.57 -5.52
N GLU A 550 -17.56 55.89 -5.87
CA GLU A 550 -18.38 56.89 -5.16
C GLU A 550 -19.56 56.24 -4.43
N THR A 551 -20.21 55.24 -5.05
CA THR A 551 -21.34 54.56 -4.48
C THR A 551 -20.88 53.58 -3.38
N GLU A 552 -21.52 53.68 -2.22
CA GLU A 552 -21.24 52.82 -1.09
C GLU A 552 -22.15 51.60 -1.12
N TYR A 553 -21.59 50.43 -0.80
CA TYR A 553 -22.28 49.11 -0.79
C TYR A 553 -22.18 48.50 0.60
N ILE A 554 -23.21 47.75 0.96
CA ILE A 554 -23.22 46.77 2.05
C ILE A 554 -23.12 45.37 1.40
N SER A 555 -21.99 44.75 1.57
CA SER A 555 -21.74 43.39 1.08
C SER A 555 -21.86 42.41 2.23
N SER A 556 -22.48 41.24 1.96
CA SER A 556 -22.65 40.20 2.97
C SER A 556 -22.36 38.84 2.34
N VAL A 557 -21.64 37.98 3.06
CA VAL A 557 -21.43 36.57 2.74
C VAL A 557 -21.84 35.75 3.93
N VAL A 558 -22.68 34.73 3.72
CA VAL A 558 -23.07 33.75 4.72
C VAL A 558 -22.40 32.42 4.38
N VAL A 559 -21.45 32.02 5.22
CA VAL A 559 -20.82 30.73 5.19
C VAL A 559 -21.65 29.75 6.04
N HIS A 560 -21.86 28.53 5.58
CA HIS A 560 -22.67 27.54 6.26
C HIS A 560 -21.94 26.18 6.29
N ARG A 561 -21.78 25.60 7.48
CA ARG A 561 -21.31 24.24 7.66
C ARG A 561 -22.48 23.26 7.44
N LYS A 562 -22.49 22.62 6.29
CA LYS A 562 -23.53 21.66 5.88
C LYS A 562 -23.26 20.29 6.52
N GLY A 563 -22.01 19.86 6.55
CA GLY A 563 -21.55 18.63 7.20
C GLY A 563 -21.51 18.75 8.73
N ASP A 564 -21.20 17.62 9.39
CA ASP A 564 -21.09 17.54 10.85
C ASP A 564 -19.64 17.70 11.36
N PHE A 565 -18.66 17.62 10.47
CA PHE A 565 -17.25 17.83 10.81
C PHE A 565 -17.02 19.33 11.13
N ILE A 566 -16.43 19.59 12.28
CA ILE A 566 -16.14 20.95 12.77
C ILE A 566 -14.65 21.22 12.65
N MET A 567 -14.27 22.20 11.81
CA MET A 567 -12.91 22.68 11.74
C MET A 567 -12.86 24.17 11.32
N PRO A 568 -11.79 24.89 11.63
CA PRO A 568 -11.61 26.26 11.14
C PRO A 568 -11.49 26.28 9.62
N VAL A 569 -12.10 27.29 8.98
CA VAL A 569 -12.00 27.53 7.54
C VAL A 569 -11.72 29.00 7.24
N THR A 570 -11.06 29.27 6.14
CA THR A 570 -10.77 30.64 5.66
C THR A 570 -11.74 31.02 4.56
N LEU A 571 -12.33 32.20 4.68
CA LEU A 571 -13.08 32.87 3.61
C LEU A 571 -12.19 33.92 2.96
N GLU A 572 -12.11 33.93 1.62
CA GLU A 572 -11.56 35.01 0.83
C GLU A 572 -12.71 35.76 0.12
N ALA A 573 -12.76 37.09 0.25
CA ALA A 573 -13.70 37.96 -0.41
C ALA A 573 -12.96 38.96 -1.28
N LYS A 574 -13.30 39.06 -2.58
CA LYS A 574 -12.69 40.01 -3.53
C LYS A 574 -13.68 41.09 -3.93
N PHE A 575 -13.19 42.32 -4.05
CA PHE A 575 -13.98 43.49 -4.39
C PHE A 575 -13.56 44.08 -5.76
N ASP A 576 -14.45 44.86 -6.39
CA ASP A 576 -14.26 45.37 -7.74
C ASP A 576 -13.20 46.50 -7.87
N ASP A 577 -12.68 46.96 -6.73
CA ASP A 577 -11.52 47.87 -6.66
C ASP A 577 -10.18 47.13 -6.58
N GLY A 578 -10.22 45.80 -6.51
CA GLY A 578 -9.05 44.93 -6.42
C GLY A 578 -8.64 44.56 -4.99
N GLU A 579 -9.35 45.06 -3.98
CA GLU A 579 -9.11 44.65 -2.59
C GLU A 579 -9.53 43.22 -2.36
N THR A 580 -8.70 42.47 -1.62
CA THR A 580 -8.99 41.12 -1.16
C THR A 580 -8.96 41.09 0.36
N VAL A 581 -9.99 40.52 0.96
CA VAL A 581 -10.10 40.30 2.41
C VAL A 581 -10.10 38.81 2.67
N ARG A 582 -9.22 38.35 3.54
CA ARG A 582 -9.24 37.00 4.10
C ARG A 582 -9.64 37.06 5.57
N ASP A 583 -10.55 36.20 5.97
CA ASP A 583 -11.00 36.10 7.35
C ASP A 583 -11.22 34.59 7.70
N SER A 584 -11.12 34.27 8.98
CA SER A 584 -11.17 32.91 9.46
C SER A 584 -12.41 32.71 10.37
N TRP A 585 -13.06 31.57 10.23
CA TRP A 585 -14.16 31.12 11.07
C TRP A 585 -13.84 29.76 11.69
N ASP A 586 -14.10 29.59 12.99
CA ASP A 586 -13.81 28.38 13.75
C ASP A 586 -14.73 27.19 13.38
N GLY A 587 -15.81 27.43 12.64
CA GLY A 587 -16.74 26.41 12.18
C GLY A 587 -17.66 25.83 13.27
N VAL A 588 -17.59 26.30 14.52
CA VAL A 588 -18.36 25.76 15.66
C VAL A 588 -19.87 25.97 15.49
N ASP A 589 -20.29 27.18 15.18
CA ASP A 589 -21.67 27.46 14.83
C ASP A 589 -22.02 26.83 13.45
N ARG A 590 -23.32 26.64 13.18
CA ARG A 590 -23.76 26.08 11.87
C ARG A 590 -23.55 27.04 10.70
N TRP A 591 -23.44 28.35 10.98
CA TRP A 591 -23.20 29.36 9.95
C TRP A 591 -22.54 30.60 10.56
N HIS A 592 -21.86 31.37 9.71
CA HIS A 592 -21.28 32.67 10.04
C HIS A 592 -21.59 33.68 8.96
N ARG A 593 -21.84 34.93 9.36
CA ARG A 593 -22.08 36.05 8.43
C ARG A 593 -20.98 37.05 8.50
N TYR A 594 -20.32 37.30 7.39
CA TYR A 594 -19.41 38.42 7.17
C TYR A 594 -20.18 39.57 6.55
N THR A 595 -19.84 40.81 6.96
CA THR A 595 -20.46 42.01 6.42
C THR A 595 -19.43 43.12 6.27
N TRP A 596 -19.42 43.76 5.12
CA TRP A 596 -18.52 44.89 4.82
C TRP A 596 -19.32 46.03 4.25
N GLN A 597 -18.98 47.27 4.66
CA GLN A 597 -19.50 48.51 4.07
C GLN A 597 -18.37 49.21 3.38
N LYS A 598 -18.40 49.28 2.05
CA LYS A 598 -17.31 49.76 1.21
C LYS A 598 -17.82 50.47 -0.03
N LYS A 599 -16.96 51.36 -0.65
CA LYS A 599 -17.21 51.95 -1.97
C LYS A 599 -16.85 51.03 -3.13
N ALA A 600 -16.81 49.72 -2.87
CA ALA A 600 -16.52 48.66 -3.81
C ALA A 600 -17.54 47.53 -3.65
N LYS A 601 -17.93 46.91 -4.76
CA LYS A 601 -18.82 45.75 -4.80
C LYS A 601 -18.04 44.48 -4.51
N LEU A 602 -18.68 43.56 -3.78
CA LEU A 602 -18.21 42.19 -3.70
C LEU A 602 -18.37 41.52 -5.08
N VAL A 603 -17.31 40.95 -5.65
CA VAL A 603 -17.31 40.28 -6.94
C VAL A 603 -17.12 38.79 -6.84
N SER A 604 -16.42 38.30 -5.80
CA SER A 604 -16.33 36.87 -5.51
C SER A 604 -16.13 36.64 -4.02
N ALA A 605 -16.53 35.44 -3.60
CA ALA A 605 -16.22 34.88 -2.28
C ALA A 605 -15.90 33.40 -2.42
N GLU A 606 -14.93 32.92 -1.64
CA GLU A 606 -14.45 31.54 -1.71
C GLU A 606 -14.02 31.03 -0.33
N ILE A 607 -14.50 29.86 0.06
CA ILE A 607 -14.07 29.11 1.23
C ILE A 607 -12.89 28.24 0.79
N ASP A 608 -11.87 28.11 1.64
CA ASP A 608 -10.64 27.39 1.33
C ASP A 608 -9.99 27.85 0.00
N PRO A 609 -9.63 29.15 -0.12
CA PRO A 609 -9.08 29.70 -1.36
C PRO A 609 -7.71 29.13 -1.75
N ASP A 610 -7.07 28.41 -0.84
CA ASP A 610 -5.78 27.75 -1.07
C ASP A 610 -5.95 26.29 -1.50
N HIS A 611 -7.21 25.77 -1.57
CA HIS A 611 -7.57 24.40 -1.94
C HIS A 611 -6.77 23.36 -1.15
N ALA A 612 -6.72 23.54 0.16
CA ALA A 612 -5.93 22.72 1.07
C ALA A 612 -6.74 21.74 1.93
N ILE A 613 -8.09 21.88 1.92
CA ILE A 613 -9.01 21.03 2.69
C ILE A 613 -9.53 19.89 1.80
N TRP A 614 -8.76 18.81 1.72
CA TRP A 614 -9.05 17.67 0.84
C TRP A 614 -10.21 16.77 1.31
N LEU A 615 -10.59 16.87 2.59
CA LEU A 615 -11.76 16.15 3.11
C LEU A 615 -13.09 16.85 2.79
N ASP A 616 -13.09 18.03 2.15
CA ASP A 616 -14.36 18.69 1.80
C ASP A 616 -15.09 17.90 0.74
N HIS A 617 -16.30 17.46 1.10
CA HIS A 617 -17.12 16.57 0.28
C HIS A 617 -17.70 17.23 -0.97
N ASP A 618 -17.89 18.56 -0.97
CA ASP A 618 -18.49 19.28 -2.09
C ASP A 618 -17.81 20.64 -2.35
N VAL A 619 -16.61 20.57 -2.92
CA VAL A 619 -15.80 21.77 -3.23
C VAL A 619 -16.49 22.73 -4.23
N PHE A 620 -17.51 22.26 -4.97
CA PHE A 620 -18.22 23.11 -5.94
C PHE A 620 -19.18 24.09 -5.29
N ASN A 621 -19.55 23.91 -4.03
CA ASN A 621 -20.42 24.82 -3.28
C ASN A 621 -19.63 25.86 -2.47
N ASN A 622 -18.29 25.82 -2.50
CA ASN A 622 -17.37 26.67 -1.74
C ASN A 622 -17.19 28.08 -2.30
N SER A 623 -17.67 28.35 -3.51
CA SER A 623 -17.44 29.64 -4.17
C SER A 623 -18.74 30.31 -4.61
N TRP A 624 -18.67 31.65 -4.71
CA TRP A 624 -19.71 32.48 -5.28
C TRP A 624 -19.08 33.57 -6.16
N LEU A 625 -19.69 33.81 -7.32
CA LEU A 625 -19.31 34.87 -8.25
C LEU A 625 -20.51 35.78 -8.50
N HIS A 626 -20.29 37.09 -8.47
CA HIS A 626 -21.33 38.07 -8.78
C HIS A 626 -21.79 37.95 -10.24
N ASP A 627 -20.86 37.85 -11.15
CA ASP A 627 -21.10 37.63 -12.58
C ASP A 627 -20.54 36.29 -12.98
N GLY A 628 -21.36 35.47 -13.65
CA GLY A 628 -20.95 34.13 -14.10
C GLY A 628 -19.77 34.21 -15.09
N ASP A 629 -18.82 33.31 -14.97
CA ASP A 629 -17.69 33.19 -15.91
C ASP A 629 -18.14 32.56 -17.24
N GLY A 630 -18.52 33.42 -18.20
CA GLY A 630 -18.88 32.99 -19.56
C GLY A 630 -17.74 32.30 -20.32
N HIS A 631 -16.48 32.51 -19.92
CA HIS A 631 -15.33 31.88 -20.56
C HIS A 631 -15.21 30.41 -20.12
N ALA A 632 -15.33 30.13 -18.82
CA ALA A 632 -15.37 28.78 -18.29
C ALA A 632 -16.55 27.98 -18.87
N THR A 633 -17.75 28.59 -18.92
CA THR A 633 -18.94 27.97 -19.53
C THR A 633 -18.72 27.64 -21.00
N GLY A 634 -18.10 28.55 -21.76
CA GLY A 634 -17.76 28.35 -23.18
C GLY A 634 -16.74 27.23 -23.39
N LYS A 635 -15.74 27.12 -22.51
CA LYS A 635 -14.72 26.05 -22.53
C LYS A 635 -15.35 24.67 -22.26
N ILE A 636 -16.19 24.57 -21.23
CA ILE A 636 -16.91 23.33 -20.89
C ILE A 636 -17.83 22.92 -22.05
N ALA A 637 -18.60 23.86 -22.62
CA ALA A 637 -19.45 23.58 -23.76
C ALA A 637 -18.65 23.10 -24.98
N GLY A 638 -17.47 23.67 -25.22
CA GLY A 638 -16.54 23.25 -26.24
C GLY A 638 -16.05 21.80 -26.04
N TYR A 639 -15.67 21.43 -24.83
CA TYR A 639 -15.26 20.05 -24.53
C TYR A 639 -16.43 19.05 -24.70
N TRP A 640 -17.62 19.41 -24.26
CA TRP A 640 -18.81 18.59 -24.48
C TRP A 640 -19.11 18.39 -25.97
N MET A 641 -18.95 19.43 -26.78
CA MET A 641 -19.16 19.33 -28.22
C MET A 641 -18.14 18.40 -28.88
N VAL A 642 -16.85 18.52 -28.51
CA VAL A 642 -15.79 17.60 -28.96
C VAL A 642 -16.07 16.16 -28.54
N ALA A 643 -16.41 15.93 -27.27
CA ALA A 643 -16.74 14.59 -26.76
C ALA A 643 -17.94 13.98 -27.51
N THR A 644 -18.98 14.77 -27.79
CA THR A 644 -20.16 14.34 -28.56
C THR A 644 -19.78 13.98 -30.00
N GLN A 645 -18.92 14.77 -30.65
CA GLN A 645 -18.42 14.47 -32.00
C GLN A 645 -17.61 13.15 -32.02
N TRP A 646 -16.70 12.96 -31.06
CA TRP A 646 -15.94 11.71 -30.95
C TRP A 646 -16.86 10.50 -30.72
N PHE A 647 -17.85 10.64 -29.88
CA PHE A 647 -18.82 9.58 -29.62
C PHE A 647 -19.66 9.26 -30.87
N ALA A 648 -20.12 10.26 -31.60
CA ALA A 648 -20.84 10.08 -32.84
C ALA A 648 -19.96 9.40 -33.92
N GLN A 649 -18.69 9.79 -34.02
CA GLN A 649 -17.72 9.16 -34.92
C GLN A 649 -17.50 7.69 -34.55
N PHE A 650 -17.31 7.40 -33.24
CA PHE A 650 -17.16 6.03 -32.75
C PHE A 650 -18.39 5.17 -33.09
N LEU A 651 -19.61 5.68 -32.90
CA LEU A 651 -20.84 4.98 -33.26
C LEU A 651 -20.92 4.73 -34.79
N SER A 652 -20.44 5.66 -35.62
CA SER A 652 -20.43 5.47 -37.07
C SER A 652 -19.45 4.39 -37.54
N TRP A 653 -18.45 4.02 -36.73
CA TRP A 653 -17.54 2.91 -37.01
C TRP A 653 -18.09 1.55 -36.55
N LEU A 654 -19.07 1.57 -35.64
CA LEU A 654 -19.74 0.35 -35.17
C LEU A 654 -20.97 -0.01 -36.01
N ALA A 655 -21.52 0.93 -36.81
CA ALA A 655 -22.62 0.71 -37.74
C ALA A 655 -22.12 0.29 -39.12
#